data_0fb55848787b962b8ee24708809b6225
#
_entry.id   0fb55848787b962b8ee24708809b6225
#
_cell.length_a   1.000
_cell.length_b   1.000
_cell.length_c   1.000
_cell.angle_alpha   90.00
_cell.angle_beta   90.00
_cell.angle_gamma   90.00
#
_symmetry.space_group_name_H-M   'P 1'
#
loop_
_entity.id
_entity.type
_entity.pdbx_description
1 polymer ?
#
loop_
_entity_poly.entity_id
_entity_poly.type
_entity_poly.pdbx_seq_one_letter_code
_entity_poly.pdbx_strand_id
1 'polypeptide(L)'
;MIHKLFPAALLLLVACNQTPNNANSEKMNYPQTRMDNTVDTYFGTQIADPYRWLEDDRSAETAEWVKQQNNFTFGYLSKIPYRQAIKEKLEKLWNYEKIGAPFTEGDYTYYYKNNGLQNQSVLYRKDKDGKEEVFLDPNTFSKDGTTSLGEVAFSEDGSLVAYLISEGGSDWRKGIVLNAKTKEVIGDTLIDIKFSSIAWKGNEGFFYSSYDKPKGSELSAKTDQHKLYYHKLGTPQKNDQLIFGGTPAEKYRYVSGAVSLDAHYLFISAAVNTSGNKLFLKDLKNPKAPLVTITNSLDADTQFIDNDGTTLFFETNLNAPNGRLVKAEVAKPQPEYWQDVIPETKNVLSISATGNYFFARYMVDALSQIKQYNYKGELVREVKLPSIGTAGGFYAKKSENHTYFTFTNYAYPAQIYKMDLATGATELYWKPAIAFDANNYESKQVFYNSKDGTKVPMMITYKKGIKLNGKNPTLLYGYGGFNVSLMPTFSVANAVWMELGGVYAVPNLRGGGEYGKQWHDAGTEMQKQNVFDDFIAAAKYLINQKYTSPEYLAIKGGSNGGLLIGATMLQRPELFKVALPAVGVLDMLRYHTFTAGAGWAYDYGTADDSKEMFEYLKGYSPLHNVKKGVSYPATLITTGDHDDRVVPAHSFKFAAELQAKQTGNNPILIRIETNAGHGAGTPVSKTIEQNADLQAFTLWNMGVKKLN
;
A
#
# COMPACT_ATOMS: atom_id res chain seq x y z
N MET A 1 75.87 -56.94 -40.37
CA MET A 1 75.85 -55.79 -41.02
C MET A 1 74.49 -55.50 -41.66
N ILE A 2 73.46 -55.46 -40.97
CA ILE A 2 72.13 -55.12 -41.52
C ILE A 2 71.40 -54.32 -40.41
N HIS A 3 71.23 -53.02 -40.67
CA HIS A 3 70.45 -52.13 -39.81
C HIS A 3 68.93 -52.40 -39.98
N LYS A 4 68.25 -52.66 -38.92
CA LYS A 4 66.79 -52.69 -38.88
C LYS A 4 66.31 -51.35 -38.30
N LEU A 5 65.61 -50.60 -39.11
CA LEU A 5 64.80 -49.44 -38.77
C LEU A 5 63.48 -49.91 -38.10
N PHE A 6 63.15 -49.35 -36.95
CA PHE A 6 61.79 -49.39 -36.36
C PHE A 6 61.12 -48.04 -36.56
N PRO A 7 59.85 -48.00 -37.00
CA PRO A 7 59.12 -46.76 -37.08
C PRO A 7 58.47 -46.40 -35.74
N ALA A 8 58.63 -45.16 -35.28
CA ALA A 8 57.96 -44.59 -34.11
C ALA A 8 56.48 -44.31 -34.45
N ALA A 9 55.56 -44.92 -33.73
CA ALA A 9 54.13 -44.60 -33.81
C ALA A 9 53.82 -43.38 -32.95
N LEU A 10 53.39 -42.31 -33.62
CA LEU A 10 52.90 -41.07 -33.00
C LEU A 10 51.49 -41.25 -32.55
N LEU A 11 51.23 -41.38 -31.21
CA LEU A 11 49.91 -41.36 -30.61
C LEU A 11 49.40 -39.94 -30.54
N LEU A 12 48.47 -39.56 -31.41
CA LEU A 12 47.66 -38.32 -31.35
C LEU A 12 46.62 -38.50 -30.22
N LEU A 13 46.88 -37.86 -29.08
CA LEU A 13 45.86 -37.63 -28.06
C LEU A 13 44.88 -36.56 -28.57
N VAL A 14 43.69 -36.99 -28.99
CA VAL A 14 42.55 -36.12 -29.22
C VAL A 14 42.00 -35.75 -27.85
N ALA A 15 42.34 -34.55 -27.36
CA ALA A 15 41.68 -33.95 -26.25
C ALA A 15 40.27 -33.54 -26.66
N CYS A 16 39.24 -34.32 -26.29
CA CYS A 16 37.86 -33.86 -26.38
C CYS A 16 37.67 -32.71 -25.38
N ASN A 17 37.79 -31.47 -25.87
CA ASN A 17 37.25 -30.31 -25.19
C ASN A 17 35.73 -30.44 -25.17
N GLN A 18 35.14 -30.99 -24.11
CA GLN A 18 33.73 -30.81 -23.81
C GLN A 18 33.54 -29.37 -23.37
N THR A 19 33.17 -28.50 -24.30
CA THR A 19 32.50 -27.23 -23.99
C THR A 19 31.29 -27.57 -23.15
N PRO A 20 31.04 -26.88 -22.00
CA PRO A 20 29.82 -27.10 -21.26
C PRO A 20 28.65 -26.78 -22.17
N ASN A 21 27.79 -27.77 -22.36
CA ASN A 21 26.51 -27.61 -23.00
C ASN A 21 25.79 -26.43 -22.35
N ASN A 22 25.78 -25.27 -22.99
CA ASN A 22 24.77 -24.27 -22.79
C ASN A 22 23.44 -24.98 -23.10
N ALA A 23 22.68 -25.33 -22.07
CA ALA A 23 21.31 -25.72 -22.24
C ALA A 23 20.65 -24.60 -23.05
N ASN A 24 20.30 -24.88 -24.30
CA ASN A 24 19.49 -24.02 -25.13
C ASN A 24 18.21 -23.72 -24.33
N SER A 25 18.12 -22.54 -23.72
CA SER A 25 16.88 -22.05 -23.18
C SER A 25 16.01 -21.73 -24.39
N GLU A 26 15.07 -22.62 -24.68
CA GLU A 26 14.08 -22.42 -25.73
C GLU A 26 13.41 -21.06 -25.50
N LYS A 27 13.28 -20.27 -26.59
CA LYS A 27 12.54 -19.02 -26.56
C LYS A 27 11.11 -19.30 -26.06
N MET A 28 10.65 -18.51 -25.07
CA MET A 28 9.32 -18.68 -24.50
C MET A 28 8.25 -18.49 -25.59
N ASN A 29 7.35 -19.45 -25.72
CA ASN A 29 6.22 -19.38 -26.64
C ASN A 29 4.98 -18.88 -25.93
N TYR A 30 4.83 -17.56 -25.81
CA TYR A 30 3.72 -16.93 -25.13
C TYR A 30 2.39 -17.14 -25.84
N PRO A 31 1.25 -17.14 -25.12
CA PRO A 31 -0.06 -17.03 -25.75
C PRO A 31 -0.12 -15.79 -26.63
N GLN A 32 -0.65 -15.95 -27.85
CA GLN A 32 -0.74 -14.85 -28.80
C GLN A 32 -1.76 -13.81 -28.34
N THR A 33 -1.34 -12.57 -28.21
CA THR A 33 -2.24 -11.46 -27.91
C THR A 33 -2.58 -10.71 -29.19
N ARG A 34 -3.86 -10.58 -29.51
CA ARG A 34 -4.34 -9.86 -30.70
C ARG A 34 -3.95 -8.36 -30.60
N MET A 35 -3.54 -7.81 -31.71
CA MET A 35 -3.30 -6.38 -31.87
C MET A 35 -4.37 -5.77 -32.76
N ASP A 36 -4.80 -4.53 -32.44
CA ASP A 36 -5.65 -3.73 -33.29
C ASP A 36 -4.98 -2.39 -33.67
N ASN A 37 -5.69 -1.56 -34.44
CA ASN A 37 -5.17 -0.30 -34.95
C ASN A 37 -5.64 0.91 -34.13
N THR A 38 -5.98 0.74 -32.87
CA THR A 38 -6.42 1.83 -32.01
C THR A 38 -5.31 2.84 -31.79
N VAL A 39 -5.63 4.12 -31.97
CA VAL A 39 -4.68 5.23 -31.85
C VAL A 39 -5.36 6.37 -31.07
N ASP A 40 -4.66 6.89 -30.06
CA ASP A 40 -5.00 8.15 -29.41
C ASP A 40 -4.19 9.31 -30.01
N THR A 41 -4.72 10.53 -29.91
CA THR A 41 -4.02 11.72 -30.36
C THR A 41 -3.89 12.72 -29.22
N TYR A 42 -2.65 13.04 -28.85
CA TYR A 42 -2.33 14.05 -27.85
C TYR A 42 -1.55 15.18 -28.49
N PHE A 43 -2.08 16.41 -28.50
CA PHE A 43 -1.42 17.59 -29.05
C PHE A 43 -0.88 17.38 -30.48
N GLY A 44 -1.62 16.66 -31.31
CA GLY A 44 -1.25 16.33 -32.70
C GLY A 44 -0.31 15.13 -32.83
N THR A 45 0.15 14.52 -31.74
CA THR A 45 0.98 13.30 -31.74
C THR A 45 0.08 12.07 -31.65
N GLN A 46 0.22 11.14 -32.59
CA GLN A 46 -0.50 9.86 -32.57
C GLN A 46 0.24 8.83 -31.73
N ILE A 47 -0.47 8.17 -30.85
CA ILE A 47 0.00 7.12 -29.95
C ILE A 47 -0.80 5.85 -30.21
N ALA A 48 -0.14 4.80 -30.69
CA ALA A 48 -0.77 3.50 -30.89
C ALA A 48 -1.02 2.80 -29.55
N ASP A 49 -2.20 2.22 -29.41
CA ASP A 49 -2.58 1.36 -28.27
C ASP A 49 -3.20 0.04 -28.79
N PRO A 50 -2.35 -0.86 -29.32
CA PRO A 50 -2.83 -2.06 -30.01
C PRO A 50 -3.53 -3.06 -29.11
N TYR A 51 -3.43 -2.91 -27.82
CA TYR A 51 -4.04 -3.76 -26.82
C TYR A 51 -5.18 -3.08 -26.06
N ARG A 52 -5.76 -1.99 -26.59
CA ARG A 52 -6.87 -1.25 -26.01
C ARG A 52 -8.05 -2.12 -25.62
N TRP A 53 -8.33 -3.16 -26.39
CA TRP A 53 -9.44 -4.08 -26.14
C TRP A 53 -9.33 -4.82 -24.80
N LEU A 54 -8.11 -4.94 -24.20
CA LEU A 54 -7.90 -5.47 -22.85
C LEU A 54 -8.42 -4.55 -21.73
N GLU A 55 -8.85 -3.33 -22.07
CA GLU A 55 -9.51 -2.42 -21.11
C GLU A 55 -10.99 -2.77 -20.87
N ASP A 56 -11.59 -3.59 -21.73
CA ASP A 56 -12.97 -4.07 -21.54
C ASP A 56 -13.00 -5.26 -20.56
N ASP A 57 -13.20 -4.95 -19.28
CA ASP A 57 -13.24 -5.91 -18.18
C ASP A 57 -14.47 -6.84 -18.20
N ARG A 58 -15.45 -6.58 -19.06
CA ARG A 58 -16.67 -7.39 -19.24
C ARG A 58 -16.64 -8.25 -20.50
N SER A 59 -15.60 -8.09 -21.31
CA SER A 59 -15.44 -8.83 -22.57
C SER A 59 -15.11 -10.31 -22.32
N ALA A 60 -15.78 -11.22 -23.00
CA ALA A 60 -15.43 -12.63 -23.03
C ALA A 60 -14.03 -12.87 -23.61
N GLU A 61 -13.57 -12.00 -24.55
CA GLU A 61 -12.24 -12.07 -25.14
C GLU A 61 -11.17 -11.76 -24.07
N THR A 62 -11.37 -10.74 -23.25
CA THR A 62 -10.46 -10.40 -22.14
C THR A 62 -10.44 -11.52 -21.10
N ALA A 63 -11.59 -12.10 -20.74
CA ALA A 63 -11.66 -13.22 -19.81
C ALA A 63 -10.91 -14.46 -20.32
N GLU A 64 -11.00 -14.78 -21.60
CA GLU A 64 -10.27 -15.90 -22.20
C GLU A 64 -8.76 -15.62 -22.24
N TRP A 65 -8.35 -14.37 -22.55
CA TRP A 65 -6.95 -13.96 -22.50
C TRP A 65 -6.37 -14.13 -21.07
N VAL A 66 -7.10 -13.70 -20.04
CA VAL A 66 -6.72 -13.88 -18.62
C VAL A 66 -6.50 -15.36 -18.31
N LYS A 67 -7.40 -16.22 -18.72
CA LYS A 67 -7.29 -17.67 -18.53
C LYS A 67 -6.05 -18.26 -19.23
N GLN A 68 -5.79 -17.86 -20.46
CA GLN A 68 -4.62 -18.33 -21.23
C GLN A 68 -3.31 -17.89 -20.59
N GLN A 69 -3.22 -16.64 -20.17
CA GLN A 69 -2.04 -16.09 -19.47
C GLN A 69 -1.79 -16.79 -18.13
N ASN A 70 -2.84 -17.02 -17.35
CA ASN A 70 -2.74 -17.76 -16.09
C ASN A 70 -2.31 -19.21 -16.31
N ASN A 71 -2.88 -19.92 -17.29
CA ASN A 71 -2.49 -21.29 -17.60
C ASN A 71 -0.99 -21.37 -17.97
N PHE A 72 -0.52 -20.42 -18.77
CA PHE A 72 0.89 -20.35 -19.14
C PHE A 72 1.79 -20.06 -17.92
N THR A 73 1.42 -19.08 -17.11
CA THR A 73 2.16 -18.67 -15.91
C THR A 73 2.23 -19.80 -14.88
N PHE A 74 1.10 -20.41 -14.53
CA PHE A 74 1.08 -21.51 -13.57
C PHE A 74 1.76 -22.76 -14.12
N GLY A 75 1.69 -23.00 -15.44
CA GLY A 75 2.45 -24.05 -16.12
C GLY A 75 3.98 -23.86 -16.00
N TYR A 76 4.47 -22.63 -15.99
CA TYR A 76 5.87 -22.32 -15.70
C TYR A 76 6.22 -22.50 -14.22
N LEU A 77 5.43 -21.90 -13.32
CA LEU A 77 5.67 -21.91 -11.89
C LEU A 77 5.64 -23.32 -11.27
N SER A 78 4.76 -24.19 -11.78
CA SER A 78 4.65 -25.58 -11.32
C SER A 78 5.88 -26.45 -11.60
N LYS A 79 6.74 -26.03 -12.54
CA LYS A 79 8.01 -26.71 -12.86
C LYS A 79 9.16 -26.35 -11.92
N ILE A 80 8.98 -25.35 -11.06
CA ILE A 80 10.01 -24.95 -10.08
C ILE A 80 10.01 -25.96 -8.92
N PRO A 81 11.07 -26.75 -8.75
CA PRO A 81 11.04 -27.95 -7.91
C PRO A 81 10.83 -27.68 -6.42
N TYR A 82 11.16 -26.49 -5.95
CA TYR A 82 11.07 -26.11 -4.53
C TYR A 82 9.94 -25.10 -4.20
N ARG A 83 9.08 -24.79 -5.18
CA ARG A 83 7.95 -23.89 -4.95
C ARG A 83 7.07 -24.37 -3.78
N GLN A 84 6.76 -25.69 -3.76
CA GLN A 84 5.95 -26.28 -2.70
C GLN A 84 6.63 -26.18 -1.33
N ALA A 85 7.95 -26.40 -1.26
CA ALA A 85 8.70 -26.27 -0.02
C ALA A 85 8.69 -24.82 0.52
N ILE A 86 8.72 -23.81 -0.37
CA ILE A 86 8.58 -22.40 0.03
C ILE A 86 7.17 -22.13 0.57
N LYS A 87 6.12 -22.66 -0.09
CA LYS A 87 4.74 -22.54 0.38
C LYS A 87 4.57 -23.12 1.78
N GLU A 88 5.05 -24.33 2.02
CA GLU A 88 5.00 -25.00 3.32
C GLU A 88 5.75 -24.20 4.40
N LYS A 89 6.90 -23.60 4.04
CA LYS A 89 7.65 -22.73 4.95
C LYS A 89 6.87 -21.46 5.29
N LEU A 90 6.20 -20.85 4.32
CA LEU A 90 5.29 -19.72 4.52
C LEU A 90 4.11 -20.10 5.41
N GLU A 91 3.42 -21.20 5.13
CA GLU A 91 2.31 -21.69 5.95
C GLU A 91 2.75 -21.95 7.39
N LYS A 92 3.87 -22.63 7.59
CA LYS A 92 4.41 -22.91 8.92
C LYS A 92 4.71 -21.63 9.70
N LEU A 93 5.37 -20.65 9.05
CA LEU A 93 5.74 -19.41 9.72
C LEU A 93 4.54 -18.47 9.89
N TRP A 94 3.51 -18.58 9.03
CA TRP A 94 2.27 -17.80 9.11
C TRP A 94 1.34 -18.30 10.22
N ASN A 95 1.47 -19.59 10.56
CA ASN A 95 0.58 -20.28 11.50
C ASN A 95 0.93 -19.97 12.96
N TYR A 96 0.67 -18.75 13.39
CA TYR A 96 0.70 -18.32 14.78
C TYR A 96 -0.50 -17.41 15.07
N GLU A 97 -0.97 -17.41 16.30
CA GLU A 97 -2.06 -16.51 16.71
C GLU A 97 -1.63 -15.06 16.58
N LYS A 98 -2.51 -14.24 15.99
CA LYS A 98 -2.36 -12.80 15.83
C LYS A 98 -3.50 -12.11 16.55
N ILE A 99 -3.18 -11.14 17.39
CA ILE A 99 -4.16 -10.36 18.16
C ILE A 99 -3.91 -8.88 17.86
N GLY A 100 -5.00 -8.13 17.68
CA GLY A 100 -4.99 -6.68 17.63
C GLY A 100 -5.03 -6.07 19.03
N ALA A 101 -4.62 -4.80 19.14
CA ALA A 101 -4.80 -4.04 20.38
C ALA A 101 -6.28 -3.98 20.76
N PRO A 102 -6.64 -4.22 22.04
CA PRO A 102 -8.03 -4.14 22.47
C PRO A 102 -8.51 -2.69 22.52
N PHE A 103 -9.82 -2.50 22.34
CA PHE A 103 -10.50 -1.23 22.49
C PHE A 103 -11.86 -1.42 23.13
N THR A 104 -12.37 -0.40 23.84
CA THR A 104 -13.61 -0.48 24.60
C THR A 104 -14.72 0.30 23.94
N GLU A 105 -15.87 -0.37 23.70
CA GLU A 105 -17.10 0.24 23.21
C GLU A 105 -18.30 -0.23 24.04
N GLY A 106 -19.05 0.71 24.62
CA GLY A 106 -20.13 0.40 25.55
C GLY A 106 -19.64 -0.47 26.72
N ASP A 107 -20.31 -1.59 26.93
CA ASP A 107 -20.02 -2.54 28.01
C ASP A 107 -18.99 -3.62 27.64
N TYR A 108 -18.38 -3.54 26.46
CA TYR A 108 -17.54 -4.60 25.92
C TYR A 108 -16.14 -4.12 25.57
N THR A 109 -15.17 -5.03 25.72
CA THR A 109 -13.82 -4.89 25.14
C THR A 109 -13.73 -5.72 23.88
N TYR A 110 -13.41 -5.08 22.75
CA TYR A 110 -13.28 -5.69 21.42
C TYR A 110 -11.82 -5.87 21.04
N TYR A 111 -11.53 -6.88 20.22
CA TYR A 111 -10.22 -7.07 19.60
C TYR A 111 -10.31 -8.01 18.42
N TYR A 112 -9.46 -7.77 17.45
CA TYR A 112 -9.31 -8.69 16.32
C TYR A 112 -8.40 -9.85 16.69
N LYS A 113 -8.72 -11.05 16.20
CA LYS A 113 -7.95 -12.25 16.42
C LYS A 113 -7.96 -13.12 15.17
N ASN A 114 -6.80 -13.71 14.85
CA ASN A 114 -6.64 -14.70 13.80
C ASN A 114 -5.86 -15.87 14.39
N ASN A 115 -6.34 -17.09 14.22
CA ASN A 115 -5.70 -18.29 14.77
C ASN A 115 -4.40 -18.69 14.04
N GLY A 116 -4.05 -17.98 12.97
CA GLY A 116 -2.84 -18.17 12.16
C GLY A 116 -3.14 -18.27 10.69
N LEU A 117 -3.97 -19.20 10.27
CA LEU A 117 -4.28 -19.51 8.86
C LEU A 117 -5.73 -19.20 8.44
N GLN A 118 -6.55 -18.63 9.32
CA GLN A 118 -7.86 -18.12 8.91
C GLN A 118 -7.69 -17.09 7.80
N ASN A 119 -8.52 -17.14 6.77
CA ASN A 119 -8.45 -16.22 5.64
C ASN A 119 -8.68 -14.76 6.04
N GLN A 120 -9.57 -14.53 7.01
CA GLN A 120 -9.88 -13.21 7.55
C GLN A 120 -9.74 -13.21 9.06
N SER A 121 -9.33 -12.08 9.65
CA SER A 121 -9.32 -11.91 11.10
C SER A 121 -10.76 -11.74 11.63
N VAL A 122 -11.04 -12.34 12.76
CA VAL A 122 -12.36 -12.34 13.41
C VAL A 122 -12.38 -11.26 14.49
N LEU A 123 -13.45 -10.49 14.57
CA LEU A 123 -13.68 -9.54 15.66
C LEU A 123 -14.36 -10.25 16.83
N TYR A 124 -13.66 -10.31 17.94
CA TYR A 124 -14.13 -10.84 19.22
C TYR A 124 -14.52 -9.72 20.16
N ARG A 125 -15.32 -10.05 21.17
CA ARG A 125 -15.57 -9.17 22.31
C ARG A 125 -15.58 -9.94 23.62
N LYS A 126 -15.28 -9.23 24.70
CA LYS A 126 -15.40 -9.70 26.09
C LYS A 126 -16.36 -8.78 26.84
N ASP A 127 -17.24 -9.38 27.62
CA ASP A 127 -18.05 -8.63 28.57
C ASP A 127 -17.25 -8.26 29.84
N LYS A 128 -17.88 -7.53 30.76
CA LYS A 128 -17.26 -7.12 32.03
C LYS A 128 -16.84 -8.28 32.94
N ASP A 129 -17.43 -9.46 32.75
CA ASP A 129 -17.11 -10.68 33.51
C ASP A 129 -15.99 -11.47 32.81
N GLY A 130 -15.47 -10.98 31.69
CA GLY A 130 -14.39 -11.58 30.91
C GLY A 130 -14.83 -12.71 29.98
N LYS A 131 -16.14 -12.94 29.82
CA LYS A 131 -16.65 -13.95 28.89
C LYS A 131 -16.43 -13.49 27.45
N GLU A 132 -15.66 -14.30 26.71
CA GLU A 132 -15.33 -14.07 25.31
C GLU A 132 -16.39 -14.66 24.38
N GLU A 133 -16.72 -13.93 23.31
CA GLU A 133 -17.53 -14.45 22.22
C GLU A 133 -17.09 -13.83 20.87
N VAL A 134 -17.39 -14.52 19.78
CA VAL A 134 -17.28 -13.96 18.42
C VAL A 134 -18.31 -12.86 18.25
N PHE A 135 -17.87 -11.69 17.81
CA PHE A 135 -18.76 -10.58 17.47
C PHE A 135 -19.09 -10.57 15.97
N LEU A 136 -18.06 -10.45 15.12
CA LEU A 136 -18.19 -10.54 13.66
C LEU A 136 -17.13 -11.50 13.11
N ASP A 137 -17.56 -12.48 12.31
CA ASP A 137 -16.67 -13.44 11.64
C ASP A 137 -16.73 -13.28 10.11
N PRO A 138 -15.80 -12.55 9.51
CA PRO A 138 -15.77 -12.34 8.05
C PRO A 138 -15.57 -13.64 7.25
N ASN A 139 -15.03 -14.70 7.86
CA ASN A 139 -14.88 -16.00 7.19
C ASN A 139 -16.24 -16.64 6.85
N THR A 140 -17.32 -16.15 7.45
CA THR A 140 -18.70 -16.61 7.18
C THR A 140 -19.42 -15.79 6.09
N PHE A 141 -18.85 -14.65 5.66
CA PHE A 141 -19.50 -13.73 4.72
C PHE A 141 -19.55 -14.28 3.29
N SER A 142 -18.54 -15.08 2.89
CA SER A 142 -18.52 -15.78 1.61
C SER A 142 -17.86 -17.16 1.75
N LYS A 143 -18.22 -18.10 0.85
CA LYS A 143 -17.69 -19.47 0.89
C LYS A 143 -16.19 -19.56 0.63
N ASP A 144 -15.68 -18.66 -0.20
CA ASP A 144 -14.27 -18.62 -0.64
C ASP A 144 -13.40 -17.65 0.19
N GLY A 145 -14.00 -16.97 1.20
CA GLY A 145 -13.31 -16.02 2.06
C GLY A 145 -12.88 -14.71 1.38
N THR A 146 -13.42 -14.41 0.18
CA THR A 146 -13.07 -13.19 -0.59
C THR A 146 -13.88 -11.97 -0.17
N THR A 147 -14.93 -12.14 0.65
CA THR A 147 -15.62 -10.99 1.29
C THR A 147 -14.92 -10.65 2.60
N SER A 148 -14.43 -9.44 2.71
CA SER A 148 -13.68 -8.97 3.87
C SER A 148 -14.44 -7.92 4.67
N LEU A 149 -14.13 -7.84 5.97
CA LEU A 149 -14.59 -6.77 6.86
C LEU A 149 -13.73 -5.53 6.62
N GLY A 150 -14.38 -4.43 6.32
CA GLY A 150 -13.76 -3.12 6.23
C GLY A 150 -13.79 -2.38 7.58
N GLU A 151 -14.16 -1.10 7.54
CA GLU A 151 -14.30 -0.30 8.75
C GLU A 151 -15.41 -0.83 9.66
N VAL A 152 -15.19 -0.73 10.97
CA VAL A 152 -16.19 -0.99 12.03
C VAL A 152 -16.24 0.26 12.89
N ALA A 153 -17.37 0.94 12.92
CA ALA A 153 -17.58 2.19 13.66
C ALA A 153 -18.75 2.06 14.61
N PHE A 154 -18.51 2.30 15.89
CA PHE A 154 -19.54 2.29 16.92
C PHE A 154 -20.17 3.67 17.07
N SER A 155 -21.46 3.71 17.47
CA SER A 155 -22.11 4.92 17.94
C SER A 155 -21.45 5.42 19.24
N GLU A 156 -21.71 6.67 19.62
CA GLU A 156 -21.03 7.32 20.75
C GLU A 156 -21.14 6.51 22.06
N ASP A 157 -22.32 5.94 22.36
CA ASP A 157 -22.57 5.11 23.54
C ASP A 157 -22.21 3.62 23.37
N GLY A 158 -21.76 3.22 22.18
CA GLY A 158 -21.40 1.84 21.84
C GLY A 158 -22.60 0.88 21.70
N SER A 159 -23.83 1.38 21.70
CA SER A 159 -25.03 0.53 21.57
C SER A 159 -25.32 0.07 20.14
N LEU A 160 -24.81 0.80 19.16
CA LEU A 160 -24.93 0.52 17.74
C LEU A 160 -23.56 0.39 17.10
N VAL A 161 -23.48 -0.40 16.04
CA VAL A 161 -22.27 -0.52 15.23
C VAL A 161 -22.64 -0.55 13.75
N ALA A 162 -21.95 0.25 12.95
CA ALA A 162 -21.99 0.15 11.49
C ALA A 162 -20.67 -0.41 11.01
N TYR A 163 -20.73 -1.34 10.06
CA TYR A 163 -19.52 -1.88 9.45
C TYR A 163 -19.65 -1.98 7.93
N LEU A 164 -18.53 -1.88 7.27
CA LEU A 164 -18.43 -1.99 5.82
C LEU A 164 -17.90 -3.38 5.43
N ILE A 165 -18.42 -3.92 4.34
CA ILE A 165 -17.88 -5.14 3.72
C ILE A 165 -17.42 -4.86 2.30
N SER A 166 -16.34 -5.53 1.88
CA SER A 166 -15.80 -5.52 0.53
C SER A 166 -15.91 -6.91 -0.08
N GLU A 167 -16.49 -7.00 -1.26
CA GLU A 167 -16.61 -8.25 -2.02
C GLU A 167 -15.51 -8.30 -3.08
N GLY A 168 -14.76 -9.41 -3.16
CA GLY A 168 -13.67 -9.59 -4.12
C GLY A 168 -12.56 -8.53 -4.03
N GLY A 169 -12.42 -7.85 -2.88
CA GLY A 169 -11.42 -6.80 -2.70
C GLY A 169 -11.72 -5.48 -3.41
N SER A 170 -12.94 -5.28 -3.92
CA SER A 170 -13.39 -4.02 -4.54
C SER A 170 -13.39 -2.86 -3.53
N ASP A 171 -13.13 -1.65 -4.01
CA ASP A 171 -13.29 -0.42 -3.23
C ASP A 171 -14.77 0.00 -3.09
N TRP A 172 -15.68 -0.58 -3.89
CA TRP A 172 -17.12 -0.47 -3.67
C TRP A 172 -17.55 -1.35 -2.50
N ARG A 173 -18.24 -0.78 -1.54
CA ARG A 173 -18.57 -1.42 -0.27
C ARG A 173 -20.06 -1.39 0.02
N LYS A 174 -20.49 -2.31 0.87
CA LYS A 174 -21.82 -2.33 1.48
C LYS A 174 -21.70 -1.98 2.96
N GLY A 175 -22.68 -1.23 3.48
CA GLY A 175 -22.76 -0.85 4.89
C GLY A 175 -23.88 -1.59 5.60
N ILE A 176 -23.60 -2.14 6.77
CA ILE A 176 -24.57 -2.88 7.60
C ILE A 176 -24.53 -2.30 9.00
N VAL A 177 -25.72 -2.11 9.59
CA VAL A 177 -25.87 -1.63 10.98
C VAL A 177 -26.41 -2.73 11.86
N LEU A 178 -25.81 -2.89 13.04
CA LEU A 178 -26.25 -3.84 14.08
C LEU A 178 -26.55 -3.12 15.39
N ASN A 179 -27.48 -3.70 16.15
CA ASN A 179 -27.49 -3.53 17.60
C ASN A 179 -26.26 -4.24 18.18
N ALA A 180 -25.39 -3.49 18.85
CA ALA A 180 -24.12 -4.07 19.35
C ALA A 180 -24.34 -5.16 20.39
N LYS A 181 -25.42 -5.12 21.20
CA LYS A 181 -25.72 -6.10 22.23
C LYS A 181 -26.34 -7.38 21.65
N THR A 182 -27.38 -7.26 20.82
CA THR A 182 -28.16 -8.42 20.31
C THR A 182 -27.58 -8.98 19.01
N LYS A 183 -26.73 -8.22 18.30
CA LYS A 183 -26.20 -8.51 16.96
C LYS A 183 -27.28 -8.55 15.86
N GLU A 184 -28.47 -8.04 16.15
CA GLU A 184 -29.56 -7.95 15.17
C GLU A 184 -29.28 -6.81 14.19
N VAL A 185 -29.52 -7.08 12.89
CA VAL A 185 -29.39 -6.08 11.82
C VAL A 185 -30.50 -5.05 11.96
N ILE A 186 -30.13 -3.78 11.83
CA ILE A 186 -31.05 -2.63 11.90
C ILE A 186 -31.13 -1.97 10.52
N GLY A 187 -32.35 -1.93 9.97
CA GLY A 187 -32.59 -1.27 8.68
C GLY A 187 -32.06 -2.03 7.47
N ASP A 188 -31.93 -1.31 6.37
CA ASP A 188 -31.47 -1.86 5.09
C ASP A 188 -29.94 -1.90 5.02
N THR A 189 -29.41 -2.78 4.17
CA THR A 189 -28.01 -2.73 3.77
C THR A 189 -27.76 -1.55 2.84
N LEU A 190 -26.86 -0.64 3.21
CA LEU A 190 -26.41 0.43 2.33
C LEU A 190 -25.50 -0.14 1.24
N ILE A 191 -25.61 0.36 0.03
CA ILE A 191 -24.82 -0.07 -1.13
C ILE A 191 -24.08 1.12 -1.74
N ASP A 192 -23.20 0.83 -2.69
CA ASP A 192 -22.48 1.84 -3.47
C ASP A 192 -21.69 2.85 -2.62
N ILE A 193 -21.06 2.38 -1.55
CA ILE A 193 -20.17 3.18 -0.69
C ILE A 193 -18.73 3.02 -1.21
N LYS A 194 -18.03 4.12 -1.45
CA LYS A 194 -16.62 4.05 -1.93
C LYS A 194 -15.78 5.16 -1.33
N PHE A 195 -14.56 4.83 -0.84
CA PHE A 195 -13.62 5.73 -0.19
C PHE A 195 -14.25 6.54 0.96
N SER A 196 -14.97 5.83 1.83
CA SER A 196 -15.75 6.40 2.92
C SER A 196 -15.30 5.84 4.26
N SER A 197 -15.28 6.70 5.26
CA SER A 197 -15.43 6.36 6.67
C SER A 197 -16.90 6.51 7.10
N ILE A 198 -17.21 6.02 8.30
CA ILE A 198 -18.52 6.17 8.95
C ILE A 198 -18.36 7.11 10.13
N ALA A 199 -19.05 8.24 10.11
CA ALA A 199 -19.02 9.23 11.18
C ALA A 199 -20.40 9.34 11.84
N TRP A 200 -20.53 8.77 13.04
CA TRP A 200 -21.80 8.74 13.77
C TRP A 200 -22.23 10.13 14.27
N LYS A 201 -23.51 10.42 14.21
CA LYS A 201 -24.19 11.53 14.87
C LYS A 201 -25.02 10.96 16.03
N GLY A 202 -24.41 10.79 17.20
CA GLY A 202 -25.04 10.07 18.32
C GLY A 202 -25.55 8.69 17.89
N ASN A 203 -26.80 8.37 18.20
CA ASN A 203 -27.49 7.14 17.79
C ASN A 203 -28.55 7.37 16.71
N GLU A 204 -28.63 8.57 16.13
CA GLU A 204 -29.67 8.91 15.14
C GLU A 204 -29.34 8.42 13.74
N GLY A 205 -28.07 8.35 13.40
CA GLY A 205 -27.56 8.05 12.08
C GLY A 205 -26.08 8.41 11.92
N PHE A 206 -25.58 8.35 10.71
CA PHE A 206 -24.17 8.60 10.43
C PHE A 206 -23.95 9.24 9.06
N PHE A 207 -22.80 9.89 8.92
CA PHE A 207 -22.33 10.41 7.64
C PHE A 207 -21.45 9.36 6.95
N TYR A 208 -21.61 9.27 5.63
CA TYR A 208 -20.78 8.45 4.75
C TYR A 208 -20.60 9.11 3.40
N SER A 209 -19.61 8.68 2.65
CA SER A 209 -19.28 9.26 1.35
C SER A 209 -19.40 8.24 0.23
N SER A 210 -19.72 8.73 -0.97
CA SER A 210 -19.75 7.92 -2.18
C SER A 210 -19.65 8.79 -3.43
N TYR A 211 -19.39 8.12 -4.56
CA TYR A 211 -19.54 8.72 -5.89
C TYR A 211 -20.93 8.45 -6.45
N ASP A 212 -21.34 9.27 -7.41
CA ASP A 212 -22.43 8.88 -8.29
C ASP A 212 -22.04 7.60 -9.04
N LYS A 213 -22.99 6.65 -9.17
CA LYS A 213 -22.73 5.39 -9.85
C LYS A 213 -22.28 5.65 -11.29
N PRO A 214 -21.11 5.16 -11.72
CA PRO A 214 -20.60 5.44 -13.04
C PRO A 214 -21.46 4.76 -14.13
N LYS A 215 -21.52 5.37 -15.30
CA LYS A 215 -22.07 4.73 -16.48
C LYS A 215 -21.03 3.78 -17.06
N GLY A 216 -21.34 2.51 -17.19
CA GLY A 216 -20.43 1.49 -17.71
C GLY A 216 -20.05 0.45 -16.66
N SER A 217 -18.80 -0.02 -16.70
CA SER A 217 -18.29 -0.97 -15.72
C SER A 217 -18.00 -0.28 -14.38
N GLU A 218 -18.45 -0.87 -13.29
CA GLU A 218 -18.14 -0.40 -11.94
C GLU A 218 -16.63 -0.57 -11.60
N LEU A 219 -15.96 -1.50 -12.28
CA LEU A 219 -14.54 -1.79 -12.06
C LEU A 219 -13.60 -0.80 -12.76
N SER A 220 -13.99 -0.25 -13.92
CA SER A 220 -13.10 0.59 -14.73
C SER A 220 -13.64 1.97 -15.06
N ALA A 221 -14.95 2.21 -15.00
CA ALA A 221 -15.51 3.50 -15.35
C ALA A 221 -15.09 4.60 -14.37
N LYS A 222 -14.77 5.78 -14.92
CA LYS A 222 -14.31 6.94 -14.17
C LYS A 222 -15.32 7.38 -13.11
N THR A 223 -14.83 7.59 -11.89
CA THR A 223 -15.52 8.25 -10.78
C THR A 223 -14.90 9.62 -10.55
N ASP A 224 -15.69 10.68 -10.47
CA ASP A 224 -15.16 12.05 -10.54
C ASP A 224 -15.72 13.00 -9.47
N GLN A 225 -16.95 12.82 -9.02
CA GLN A 225 -17.57 13.66 -7.99
C GLN A 225 -17.91 12.82 -6.76
N HIS A 226 -17.16 13.04 -5.69
CA HIS A 226 -17.39 12.45 -4.40
C HIS A 226 -18.31 13.34 -3.56
N LYS A 227 -19.21 12.76 -2.80
CA LYS A 227 -20.24 13.44 -2.04
C LYS A 227 -20.36 12.87 -0.65
N LEU A 228 -20.72 13.71 0.32
CA LEU A 228 -21.03 13.31 1.71
C LEU A 228 -22.54 13.25 1.89
N TYR A 229 -23.04 12.15 2.40
CA TYR A 229 -24.44 11.88 2.72
C TYR A 229 -24.64 11.67 4.21
N TYR A 230 -25.87 11.93 4.67
CA TYR A 230 -26.32 11.55 6.01
C TYR A 230 -27.39 10.48 5.90
N HIS A 231 -27.12 9.31 6.48
CA HIS A 231 -28.08 8.22 6.60
C HIS A 231 -28.75 8.30 7.98
N LYS A 232 -30.07 8.48 8.00
CA LYS A 232 -30.88 8.42 9.23
C LYS A 232 -31.34 6.99 9.45
N LEU A 233 -31.05 6.42 10.62
CA LEU A 233 -31.48 5.06 10.93
C LEU A 233 -32.98 4.87 10.82
N GLY A 234 -33.38 3.68 10.33
CA GLY A 234 -34.78 3.34 10.11
C GLY A 234 -35.41 3.99 8.88
N THR A 235 -34.62 4.63 8.04
CA THR A 235 -35.09 5.15 6.73
C THR A 235 -34.36 4.43 5.58
N PRO A 236 -35.01 4.24 4.41
CA PRO A 236 -34.34 3.69 3.24
C PRO A 236 -33.20 4.60 2.73
N GLN A 237 -32.09 4.02 2.24
CA GLN A 237 -30.93 4.75 1.70
C GLN A 237 -31.29 5.79 0.63
N LYS A 238 -32.30 5.53 -0.21
CA LYS A 238 -32.77 6.49 -1.22
C LYS A 238 -33.26 7.82 -0.66
N ASN A 239 -33.53 7.88 0.65
CA ASN A 239 -33.97 9.10 1.35
C ASN A 239 -32.78 9.82 2.02
N ASP A 240 -31.55 9.34 1.83
CA ASP A 240 -30.37 9.92 2.46
C ASP A 240 -30.17 11.35 2.00
N GLN A 241 -29.83 12.20 2.94
CA GLN A 241 -29.63 13.61 2.69
C GLN A 241 -28.23 13.88 2.14
N LEU A 242 -28.14 14.53 0.97
CA LEU A 242 -26.89 15.08 0.50
C LEU A 242 -26.47 16.25 1.41
N ILE A 243 -25.33 16.11 2.06
CA ILE A 243 -24.78 17.10 3.01
C ILE A 243 -23.77 18.02 2.32
N PHE A 244 -22.91 17.44 1.48
CA PHE A 244 -21.87 18.18 0.78
C PHE A 244 -21.48 17.49 -0.51
N GLY A 245 -21.23 18.29 -1.54
CA GLY A 245 -20.74 17.84 -2.83
C GLY A 245 -20.34 19.03 -3.68
N GLY A 246 -19.45 18.80 -4.64
CA GLY A 246 -19.00 19.81 -5.57
C GLY A 246 -20.07 20.13 -6.63
N THR A 247 -19.84 21.20 -7.35
CA THR A 247 -20.57 21.55 -8.57
C THR A 247 -19.87 20.92 -9.78
N PRO A 248 -20.49 20.91 -10.97
CA PRO A 248 -19.82 20.50 -12.21
C PRO A 248 -18.53 21.30 -12.50
N ALA A 249 -18.45 22.55 -12.03
CA ALA A 249 -17.28 23.40 -12.19
C ALA A 249 -16.21 23.17 -11.09
N GLU A 250 -16.61 22.71 -9.90
CA GLU A 250 -15.72 22.44 -8.77
C GLU A 250 -15.90 21.00 -8.32
N LYS A 251 -15.09 20.10 -8.90
CA LYS A 251 -15.18 18.67 -8.66
C LYS A 251 -14.27 18.26 -7.51
N TYR A 252 -14.87 17.86 -6.39
CA TYR A 252 -14.14 17.19 -5.34
C TYR A 252 -14.12 15.68 -5.59
N ARG A 253 -12.93 15.10 -5.64
CA ARG A 253 -12.74 13.65 -5.85
C ARG A 253 -12.65 12.88 -4.56
N TYR A 254 -12.40 13.57 -3.46
CA TYR A 254 -12.37 13.00 -2.11
C TYR A 254 -13.09 13.93 -1.16
N VAL A 255 -14.18 13.47 -0.57
CA VAL A 255 -14.95 14.18 0.44
C VAL A 255 -15.14 13.24 1.62
N SER A 256 -14.85 13.69 2.83
CA SER A 256 -15.07 12.92 4.04
C SER A 256 -15.67 13.75 5.14
N GLY A 257 -16.39 13.12 6.06
CA GLY A 257 -16.93 13.74 7.26
C GLY A 257 -16.30 13.16 8.51
N ALA A 258 -16.01 13.98 9.51
CA ALA A 258 -15.63 13.60 10.85
C ALA A 258 -16.50 14.34 11.86
N VAL A 259 -17.05 13.63 12.85
CA VAL A 259 -17.86 14.21 13.91
C VAL A 259 -17.02 14.30 15.18
N SER A 260 -17.09 15.44 15.88
CA SER A 260 -16.42 15.61 17.17
C SER A 260 -16.96 14.60 18.20
N LEU A 261 -16.14 14.20 19.17
CA LEU A 261 -16.50 13.20 20.17
C LEU A 261 -17.73 13.59 21.01
N ASP A 262 -18.02 14.89 21.15
CA ASP A 262 -19.21 15.42 21.81
C ASP A 262 -20.45 15.53 20.88
N ALA A 263 -20.36 14.96 19.67
CA ALA A 263 -21.38 14.99 18.62
C ALA A 263 -21.90 16.40 18.28
N HIS A 264 -21.11 17.45 18.55
CA HIS A 264 -21.50 18.85 18.34
C HIS A 264 -21.17 19.34 16.94
N TYR A 265 -19.99 18.97 16.41
CA TYR A 265 -19.47 19.51 15.17
C TYR A 265 -19.24 18.44 14.13
N LEU A 266 -19.60 18.73 12.88
CA LEU A 266 -19.21 17.97 11.71
C LEU A 266 -18.13 18.75 10.97
N PHE A 267 -16.97 18.14 10.78
CA PHE A 267 -15.91 18.64 9.92
C PHE A 267 -15.97 17.93 8.58
N ILE A 268 -15.93 18.70 7.49
CA ILE A 268 -15.98 18.19 6.12
C ILE A 268 -14.66 18.51 5.45
N SER A 269 -13.92 17.48 5.06
CA SER A 269 -12.74 17.60 4.23
C SER A 269 -13.09 17.39 2.77
N ALA A 270 -12.65 18.26 1.88
CA ALA A 270 -12.93 18.19 0.45
C ALA A 270 -11.66 18.45 -0.36
N ALA A 271 -11.25 17.44 -1.14
CA ALA A 271 -10.03 17.47 -1.92
C ALA A 271 -10.27 17.15 -3.41
N VAL A 272 -9.50 17.78 -4.27
CA VAL A 272 -9.49 17.52 -5.72
C VAL A 272 -8.54 16.39 -6.07
N ASN A 273 -7.45 16.29 -5.35
CA ASN A 273 -6.39 15.29 -5.49
C ASN A 273 -6.11 14.59 -4.16
N THR A 274 -5.16 13.69 -4.14
CA THR A 274 -4.70 12.96 -2.95
C THR A 274 -3.84 13.79 -1.98
N SER A 275 -3.56 15.05 -2.29
CA SER A 275 -2.84 15.99 -1.44
C SER A 275 -3.52 17.36 -1.49
N GLY A 276 -3.61 18.01 -0.33
CA GLY A 276 -4.28 19.29 -0.13
C GLY A 276 -5.80 19.17 -0.04
N ASN A 277 -6.39 19.84 0.95
CA ASN A 277 -7.83 19.82 1.17
C ASN A 277 -8.37 21.14 1.70
N LYS A 278 -9.59 21.46 1.29
CA LYS A 278 -10.43 22.45 1.99
C LYS A 278 -11.05 21.79 3.21
N LEU A 279 -11.24 22.55 4.27
CA LEU A 279 -11.88 22.10 5.50
C LEU A 279 -13.05 23.01 5.88
N PHE A 280 -14.17 22.40 6.20
CA PHE A 280 -15.39 23.09 6.59
C PHE A 280 -15.90 22.57 7.93
N LEU A 281 -16.69 23.39 8.62
CA LEU A 281 -17.33 23.08 9.89
C LEU A 281 -18.85 23.33 9.81
N LYS A 282 -19.62 22.37 10.32
CA LYS A 282 -21.07 22.47 10.51
C LYS A 282 -21.43 22.23 11.97
N ASP A 283 -22.19 23.15 12.57
CA ASP A 283 -22.79 22.94 13.89
C ASP A 283 -23.98 21.98 13.79
N LEU A 284 -23.87 20.80 14.38
CA LEU A 284 -24.91 19.78 14.36
C LEU A 284 -26.04 20.04 15.36
N LYS A 285 -25.78 20.84 16.41
CA LYS A 285 -26.81 21.27 17.40
C LYS A 285 -27.65 22.42 16.88
N ASN A 286 -27.15 23.15 15.86
CA ASN A 286 -27.91 24.19 15.16
C ASN A 286 -28.00 23.87 13.67
N PRO A 287 -28.99 23.07 13.21
CA PRO A 287 -29.11 22.68 11.80
C PRO A 287 -29.23 23.87 10.83
N LYS A 288 -29.70 25.03 11.32
CA LYS A 288 -29.83 26.26 10.51
C LYS A 288 -28.53 27.06 10.44
N ALA A 289 -27.51 26.77 11.25
CA ALA A 289 -26.21 27.43 11.16
C ALA A 289 -25.60 27.23 9.76
N PRO A 290 -24.99 28.24 9.18
CA PRO A 290 -24.30 28.10 7.89
C PRO A 290 -23.12 27.14 7.99
N LEU A 291 -22.70 26.59 6.85
CA LEU A 291 -21.42 25.91 6.73
C LEU A 291 -20.30 26.96 6.85
N VAL A 292 -19.37 26.76 7.77
CA VAL A 292 -18.23 27.67 8.01
C VAL A 292 -17.00 27.12 7.31
N THR A 293 -16.36 27.91 6.46
CA THR A 293 -15.08 27.58 5.85
C THR A 293 -13.96 27.81 6.85
N ILE A 294 -13.18 26.76 7.13
CA ILE A 294 -11.95 26.84 7.95
C ILE A 294 -10.77 27.14 7.03
N THR A 295 -10.51 26.25 6.04
CA THR A 295 -9.48 26.47 5.02
C THR A 295 -10.10 26.39 3.63
N ASN A 296 -9.69 27.26 2.70
CA ASN A 296 -10.18 27.31 1.32
C ASN A 296 -9.07 27.09 0.28
N SER A 297 -7.86 26.75 0.69
CA SER A 297 -6.75 26.38 -0.20
C SER A 297 -6.64 24.87 -0.32
N LEU A 298 -6.18 24.41 -1.49
CA LEU A 298 -5.81 23.02 -1.77
C LEU A 298 -4.29 22.80 -1.70
N ASP A 299 -3.52 23.81 -1.24
CA ASP A 299 -2.05 23.77 -1.21
C ASP A 299 -1.48 23.04 0.02
N ALA A 300 -2.34 22.78 1.00
CA ALA A 300 -1.97 22.14 2.25
C ALA A 300 -3.01 21.16 2.73
N ASP A 301 -2.57 20.20 3.53
CA ASP A 301 -3.43 19.27 4.24
C ASP A 301 -3.75 19.84 5.63
N THR A 302 -5.04 19.80 6.00
CA THR A 302 -5.52 20.23 7.31
C THR A 302 -6.57 19.23 7.79
N GLN A 303 -6.36 18.64 8.95
CA GLN A 303 -7.30 17.69 9.55
C GLN A 303 -7.70 18.09 10.96
N PHE A 304 -8.96 17.88 11.30
CA PHE A 304 -9.45 18.00 12.67
C PHE A 304 -8.89 16.86 13.53
N ILE A 305 -8.36 17.19 14.71
CA ILE A 305 -7.81 16.19 15.65
C ILE A 305 -8.74 15.98 16.83
N ASP A 306 -9.15 17.06 17.50
CA ASP A 306 -10.02 17.01 18.68
C ASP A 306 -10.57 18.39 19.00
N ASN A 307 -11.49 18.47 19.99
CA ASN A 307 -11.92 19.73 20.57
C ASN A 307 -11.97 19.64 22.11
N ASP A 308 -11.81 20.80 22.74
CA ASP A 308 -12.08 21.01 24.16
C ASP A 308 -13.10 22.15 24.26
N GLY A 309 -14.38 21.79 24.41
CA GLY A 309 -15.48 22.72 24.28
C GLY A 309 -15.48 23.42 22.92
N THR A 310 -15.28 24.75 22.92
CA THR A 310 -15.23 25.57 21.71
C THR A 310 -13.84 25.72 21.11
N THR A 311 -12.81 25.23 21.79
CA THR A 311 -11.44 25.23 21.24
C THR A 311 -11.24 24.01 20.36
N LEU A 312 -10.91 24.24 19.10
CA LEU A 312 -10.67 23.24 18.06
C LEU A 312 -9.17 23.03 17.86
N PHE A 313 -8.75 21.79 17.61
CA PHE A 313 -7.36 21.42 17.33
C PHE A 313 -7.23 20.85 15.93
N PHE A 314 -6.25 21.35 15.17
CA PHE A 314 -5.99 20.90 13.79
C PHE A 314 -4.52 20.54 13.63
N GLU A 315 -4.27 19.40 12.98
CA GLU A 315 -2.95 19.11 12.41
C GLU A 315 -2.92 19.67 10.98
N THR A 316 -1.85 20.37 10.63
CA THR A 316 -1.73 20.98 9.31
C THR A 316 -0.28 21.12 8.87
N ASN A 317 -0.06 21.02 7.54
CA ASN A 317 1.21 21.39 6.91
C ASN A 317 1.16 22.78 6.24
N LEU A 318 0.11 23.57 6.48
CA LEU A 318 0.02 24.95 6.00
C LEU A 318 1.13 25.81 6.64
N ASN A 319 2.05 26.34 5.82
CA ASN A 319 3.25 27.05 6.24
C ASN A 319 4.14 26.28 7.24
N ALA A 320 4.04 24.94 7.22
CA ALA A 320 4.77 24.02 8.08
C ALA A 320 4.94 22.67 7.38
N PRO A 321 5.84 22.53 6.38
CA PRO A 321 5.94 21.37 5.52
C PRO A 321 6.14 20.03 6.25
N ASN A 322 6.62 20.03 7.49
CA ASN A 322 6.75 18.85 8.34
C ASN A 322 5.56 18.66 9.31
N GLY A 323 4.57 19.54 9.26
CA GLY A 323 3.37 19.48 10.12
C GLY A 323 3.53 20.18 11.47
N ARG A 324 2.42 20.71 11.97
CA ARG A 324 2.25 21.30 13.30
C ARG A 324 0.84 21.08 13.81
N LEU A 325 0.67 21.15 15.13
CA LEU A 325 -0.64 21.18 15.77
C LEU A 325 -0.99 22.61 16.14
N VAL A 326 -2.13 23.08 15.67
CA VAL A 326 -2.66 24.42 15.97
C VAL A 326 -4.01 24.32 16.68
N LYS A 327 -4.41 25.40 17.35
CA LYS A 327 -5.75 25.57 17.92
C LYS A 327 -6.39 26.86 17.46
N ALA A 328 -7.72 26.88 17.44
CA ALA A 328 -8.54 28.06 17.21
C ALA A 328 -9.88 27.94 17.92
N GLU A 329 -10.53 29.07 18.20
CA GLU A 329 -11.90 29.07 18.71
C GLU A 329 -12.90 28.85 17.57
N VAL A 330 -13.99 28.13 17.85
CA VAL A 330 -15.05 27.84 16.86
C VAL A 330 -15.66 29.11 16.26
N ALA A 331 -15.66 30.22 16.98
CA ALA A 331 -16.13 31.51 16.49
C ALA A 331 -15.21 32.16 15.44
N LYS A 332 -13.94 31.76 15.41
CA LYS A 332 -12.90 32.25 14.49
C LYS A 332 -11.93 31.11 14.14
N PRO A 333 -12.40 30.09 13.34
CA PRO A 333 -11.62 28.89 13.11
C PRO A 333 -10.62 29.02 11.95
N GLN A 334 -10.52 30.19 11.27
CA GLN A 334 -9.71 30.36 10.08
C GLN A 334 -8.20 30.49 10.43
N PRO A 335 -7.29 30.21 9.45
CA PRO A 335 -5.85 30.15 9.67
C PRO A 335 -5.22 31.40 10.29
N GLU A 336 -5.77 32.60 10.02
CA GLU A 336 -5.27 33.86 10.58
C GLU A 336 -5.43 33.98 12.12
N TYR A 337 -6.27 33.13 12.72
CA TYR A 337 -6.50 33.08 14.17
C TYR A 337 -5.81 31.87 14.85
N TRP A 338 -5.09 31.05 14.07
CA TRP A 338 -4.46 29.86 14.62
C TRP A 338 -3.30 30.17 15.54
N GLN A 339 -3.20 29.41 16.62
CA GLN A 339 -2.10 29.46 17.58
C GLN A 339 -1.44 28.08 17.60
N ASP A 340 -0.12 28.05 17.56
CA ASP A 340 0.63 26.81 17.68
C ASP A 340 0.45 26.20 19.07
N VAL A 341 0.11 24.91 19.11
CA VAL A 341 0.11 24.06 20.29
C VAL A 341 1.39 23.21 20.31
N ILE A 342 1.69 22.56 19.18
CA ILE A 342 2.95 21.86 18.97
C ILE A 342 3.52 22.43 17.66
N PRO A 343 4.58 23.26 17.74
CA PRO A 343 5.15 23.88 16.54
C PRO A 343 5.86 22.86 15.65
N GLU A 344 6.04 23.24 14.39
CA GLU A 344 6.83 22.47 13.44
C GLU A 344 8.25 22.22 13.93
N THR A 345 8.78 21.06 13.60
CA THR A 345 10.20 20.72 13.80
C THR A 345 10.83 20.26 12.47
N LYS A 346 12.11 19.91 12.51
CA LYS A 346 12.79 19.30 11.35
C LYS A 346 12.25 17.90 10.99
N ASN A 347 11.50 17.26 11.89
CA ASN A 347 10.96 15.93 11.71
C ASN A 347 9.45 16.00 11.42
N VAL A 348 8.97 15.10 10.57
CA VAL A 348 7.56 15.02 10.21
C VAL A 348 6.73 14.63 11.43
N LEU A 349 5.67 15.37 11.67
CA LEU A 349 4.73 15.20 12.77
C LEU A 349 3.47 14.48 12.31
N SER A 350 2.95 13.61 13.16
CA SER A 350 1.58 13.10 13.10
C SER A 350 1.02 13.04 14.51
N ILE A 351 -0.23 13.49 14.70
CA ILE A 351 -0.86 13.64 16.03
C ILE A 351 -2.02 12.66 16.19
N SER A 352 -2.14 12.10 17.39
CA SER A 352 -3.38 11.47 17.87
C SER A 352 -3.81 12.10 19.19
N ALA A 353 -5.12 12.36 19.34
CA ALA A 353 -5.72 12.66 20.63
C ALA A 353 -5.97 11.34 21.38
N THR A 354 -5.49 11.22 22.61
CA THR A 354 -5.46 9.97 23.37
C THR A 354 -5.72 10.24 24.84
N GLY A 355 -6.89 9.90 25.34
CA GLY A 355 -7.33 10.36 26.65
C GLY A 355 -7.39 11.89 26.68
N ASN A 356 -6.71 12.49 27.65
CA ASN A 356 -6.61 13.95 27.77
C ASN A 356 -5.20 14.46 27.36
N TYR A 357 -4.57 13.80 26.37
CA TYR A 357 -3.23 14.12 25.90
C TYR A 357 -3.17 14.09 24.37
N PHE A 358 -2.15 14.75 23.81
CA PHE A 358 -1.73 14.55 22.44
C PHE A 358 -0.49 13.65 22.41
N PHE A 359 -0.53 12.63 21.56
CA PHE A 359 0.63 11.82 21.24
C PHE A 359 1.16 12.28 19.89
N ALA A 360 2.33 12.89 19.92
CA ALA A 360 3.06 13.32 18.72
C ALA A 360 4.02 12.24 18.30
N ARG A 361 3.75 11.63 17.15
CA ARG A 361 4.67 10.72 16.49
C ARG A 361 5.51 11.52 15.51
N TYR A 362 6.79 11.65 15.83
CA TYR A 362 7.79 12.19 14.91
C TYR A 362 8.42 11.07 14.10
N MET A 363 8.63 11.33 12.81
CA MET A 363 9.40 10.45 11.94
C MET A 363 10.82 11.00 11.83
N VAL A 364 11.78 10.23 12.38
CA VAL A 364 13.20 10.58 12.39
C VAL A 364 13.93 9.57 11.52
N ASP A 365 14.35 9.98 10.32
CA ASP A 365 14.98 9.09 9.33
C ASP A 365 14.17 7.79 9.10
N ALA A 366 12.86 7.92 8.89
CA ALA A 366 11.91 6.82 8.71
C ALA A 366 11.74 5.88 9.93
N LEU A 367 12.04 6.35 11.13
CA LEU A 367 11.85 5.65 12.40
C LEU A 367 10.95 6.46 13.32
N SER A 368 10.21 5.79 14.21
CA SER A 368 9.30 6.47 15.15
C SER A 368 10.01 7.02 16.38
N GLN A 369 9.69 8.27 16.73
CA GLN A 369 9.91 8.85 18.04
C GLN A 369 8.57 9.37 18.56
N ILE A 370 8.17 9.01 19.78
CA ILE A 370 6.86 9.30 20.33
C ILE A 370 6.99 10.25 21.53
N LYS A 371 6.22 11.34 21.51
CA LYS A 371 6.16 12.30 22.61
C LYS A 371 4.72 12.53 23.06
N GLN A 372 4.50 12.57 24.36
CA GLN A 372 3.22 12.86 24.98
C GLN A 372 3.18 14.33 25.40
N TYR A 373 2.14 15.06 24.99
CA TYR A 373 1.90 16.46 25.32
C TYR A 373 0.54 16.60 26.01
N ASN A 374 0.39 17.59 26.90
CA ASN A 374 -0.93 17.98 27.37
C ASN A 374 -1.62 18.92 26.34
N TYR A 375 -2.89 19.25 26.59
CA TYR A 375 -3.68 20.12 25.70
C TYR A 375 -3.21 21.57 25.64
N LYS A 376 -2.27 21.98 26.52
CA LYS A 376 -1.60 23.29 26.46
C LYS A 376 -0.36 23.28 25.55
N GLY A 377 0.04 22.10 25.06
CA GLY A 377 1.25 21.93 24.25
C GLY A 377 2.53 21.76 25.07
N GLU A 378 2.41 21.50 26.37
CA GLU A 378 3.56 21.24 27.24
C GLU A 378 3.96 19.77 27.12
N LEU A 379 5.26 19.51 26.90
CA LEU A 379 5.81 18.16 26.83
C LEU A 379 5.71 17.49 28.20
N VAL A 380 4.96 16.40 28.27
CA VAL A 380 4.85 15.57 29.47
C VAL A 380 6.01 14.59 29.55
N ARG A 381 6.30 13.90 28.45
CA ARG A 381 7.41 12.94 28.35
C ARG A 381 7.70 12.49 26.91
N GLU A 382 8.85 11.89 26.72
CA GLU A 382 9.13 11.03 25.57
C GLU A 382 8.80 9.57 25.95
N VAL A 383 8.09 8.86 25.08
CA VAL A 383 7.75 7.44 25.28
C VAL A 383 8.93 6.59 24.86
N LYS A 384 9.47 5.81 25.79
CA LYS A 384 10.56 4.89 25.50
C LYS A 384 10.06 3.71 24.70
N LEU A 385 10.59 3.53 23.49
CA LEU A 385 10.32 2.37 22.64
C LEU A 385 11.30 1.22 22.91
N PRO A 386 10.90 -0.04 22.62
CA PRO A 386 11.76 -1.22 22.89
C PRO A 386 13.09 -1.21 22.13
N SER A 387 13.07 -0.68 20.89
CA SER A 387 14.22 -0.61 19.98
C SER A 387 13.95 0.44 18.90
N ILE A 388 14.82 0.54 17.90
CA ILE A 388 14.55 1.30 16.67
C ILE A 388 13.51 0.56 15.83
N GLY A 389 12.52 1.30 15.34
CA GLY A 389 11.42 0.70 14.55
C GLY A 389 10.24 1.64 14.41
N THR A 390 9.09 1.03 14.21
CA THR A 390 7.81 1.70 14.03
C THR A 390 6.92 1.46 15.23
N ALA A 391 6.41 2.54 15.82
CA ALA A 391 5.38 2.50 16.85
C ALA A 391 4.11 3.18 16.32
N GLY A 392 2.95 2.56 16.57
CA GLY A 392 1.65 3.06 16.14
C GLY A 392 0.54 2.64 17.10
N GLY A 393 -0.64 3.21 16.94
CA GLY A 393 -1.75 3.10 17.89
C GLY A 393 -1.86 4.38 18.71
N PHE A 394 -1.78 4.29 20.03
CA PHE A 394 -1.97 5.42 20.94
C PHE A 394 -3.38 6.03 20.81
N TYR A 395 -4.39 5.18 20.92
CA TYR A 395 -5.79 5.59 20.96
C TYR A 395 -6.37 5.29 22.34
N ALA A 396 -7.10 6.24 22.91
CA ALA A 396 -7.90 6.07 24.12
C ALA A 396 -9.00 7.13 24.16
N LYS A 397 -10.18 6.77 24.65
CA LYS A 397 -11.24 7.72 24.92
C LYS A 397 -10.83 8.67 26.07
N LYS A 398 -11.44 9.86 26.14
CA LYS A 398 -11.14 10.84 27.22
C LYS A 398 -11.37 10.29 28.63
N SER A 399 -12.24 9.29 28.77
CA SER A 399 -12.54 8.60 30.04
C SER A 399 -11.55 7.50 30.43
N GLU A 400 -10.65 7.10 29.49
CA GLU A 400 -9.69 6.02 29.72
C GLU A 400 -8.39 6.55 30.30
N ASN A 401 -7.76 5.76 31.19
CA ASN A 401 -6.50 6.11 31.86
C ASN A 401 -5.29 5.38 31.27
N HIS A 402 -5.47 4.57 30.25
CA HIS A 402 -4.40 3.84 29.56
C HIS A 402 -4.66 3.79 28.06
N THR A 403 -3.60 3.52 27.32
CA THR A 403 -3.63 3.28 25.87
C THR A 403 -2.84 2.05 25.51
N TYR A 404 -3.05 1.57 24.28
CA TYR A 404 -2.25 0.51 23.69
C TYR A 404 -1.48 1.06 22.48
N PHE A 405 -0.28 0.53 22.28
CA PHE A 405 0.46 0.78 21.05
C PHE A 405 1.15 -0.50 20.57
N THR A 406 1.36 -0.58 19.28
CA THR A 406 2.13 -1.66 18.65
C THR A 406 3.54 -1.17 18.35
N PHE A 407 4.52 -2.07 18.50
CA PHE A 407 5.89 -1.84 18.05
C PHE A 407 6.34 -2.96 17.13
N THR A 408 7.03 -2.62 16.04
CA THR A 408 7.56 -3.57 15.05
C THR A 408 8.78 -3.00 14.32
N ASN A 409 9.56 -3.87 13.67
CA ASN A 409 10.52 -3.51 12.62
C ASN A 409 10.66 -4.65 11.62
N TYR A 410 11.59 -4.57 10.65
CA TYR A 410 11.71 -5.61 9.60
C TYR A 410 12.06 -7.00 10.12
N ALA A 411 12.72 -7.12 11.28
CA ALA A 411 13.06 -8.40 11.90
C ALA A 411 12.20 -8.70 13.14
N TYR A 412 11.47 -7.73 13.67
CA TYR A 412 10.75 -7.85 14.93
C TYR A 412 9.24 -7.93 14.67
N PRO A 413 8.59 -9.09 14.90
CA PRO A 413 7.14 -9.22 14.79
C PRO A 413 6.42 -8.21 15.68
N ALA A 414 5.26 -7.74 15.22
CA ALA A 414 4.48 -6.74 15.95
C ALA A 414 4.13 -7.22 17.36
N GLN A 415 4.43 -6.41 18.36
CA GLN A 415 4.11 -6.61 19.77
C GLN A 415 3.19 -5.50 20.24
N ILE A 416 2.34 -5.79 21.22
CA ILE A 416 1.41 -4.84 21.80
C ILE A 416 1.88 -4.48 23.20
N TYR A 417 1.94 -3.20 23.47
CA TYR A 417 2.27 -2.62 24.77
C TYR A 417 1.07 -1.86 25.32
N LYS A 418 0.89 -1.94 26.63
CA LYS A 418 -0.08 -1.14 27.38
C LYS A 418 0.66 -0.04 28.13
N MET A 419 0.17 1.18 28.07
CA MET A 419 0.78 2.35 28.70
C MET A 419 -0.23 3.10 29.56
N ASP A 420 0.09 3.35 30.81
CA ASP A 420 -0.64 4.26 31.68
C ASP A 420 -0.41 5.70 31.28
N LEU A 421 -1.49 6.45 31.03
CA LEU A 421 -1.42 7.80 30.48
C LEU A 421 -0.87 8.83 31.45
N ALA A 422 -1.11 8.67 32.75
CA ALA A 422 -0.66 9.61 33.77
C ALA A 422 0.80 9.41 34.14
N THR A 423 1.22 8.17 34.37
CA THR A 423 2.58 7.84 34.82
C THR A 423 3.56 7.58 33.70
N GLY A 424 3.06 7.14 32.52
CA GLY A 424 3.88 6.67 31.38
C GLY A 424 4.43 5.26 31.57
N ALA A 425 4.03 4.56 32.66
CA ALA A 425 4.43 3.18 32.85
C ALA A 425 3.95 2.31 31.71
N THR A 426 4.87 1.55 31.12
CA THR A 426 4.62 0.73 29.92
C THR A 426 4.95 -0.72 30.22
N GLU A 427 4.03 -1.62 29.90
CA GLU A 427 4.22 -3.06 30.03
C GLU A 427 3.92 -3.79 28.72
N LEU A 428 4.60 -4.92 28.49
CA LEU A 428 4.29 -5.79 27.35
C LEU A 428 2.93 -6.45 27.59
N TYR A 429 1.96 -6.15 26.74
CA TYR A 429 0.62 -6.72 26.82
C TYR A 429 0.53 -8.05 26.05
N TRP A 430 1.09 -8.08 24.85
CA TRP A 430 1.07 -9.27 24.00
C TRP A 430 2.27 -9.31 23.05
N LYS A 431 2.80 -10.52 22.82
CA LYS A 431 3.79 -10.81 21.78
C LYS A 431 3.41 -12.10 21.06
N PRO A 432 3.68 -12.20 19.74
CA PRO A 432 3.38 -13.40 18.97
C PRO A 432 4.31 -14.56 19.33
N ALA A 433 3.75 -15.78 19.38
CA ALA A 433 4.51 -17.01 19.49
C ALA A 433 4.88 -17.53 18.09
N ILE A 434 5.68 -16.74 17.36
CA ILE A 434 6.13 -17.08 16.01
C ILE A 434 7.46 -17.81 16.05
N ALA A 435 7.65 -18.83 15.21
CA ALA A 435 8.89 -19.59 15.07
C ALA A 435 9.94 -18.84 14.23
N PHE A 436 10.20 -17.59 14.57
CA PHE A 436 11.19 -16.71 13.94
C PHE A 436 11.99 -16.01 15.03
N ASP A 437 13.29 -16.28 15.09
CA ASP A 437 14.17 -15.64 16.07
C ASP A 437 14.81 -14.38 15.50
N ALA A 438 14.26 -13.21 15.88
CA ALA A 438 14.72 -11.90 15.47
C ALA A 438 16.23 -11.65 15.79
N ASN A 439 16.78 -12.31 16.83
CA ASN A 439 18.19 -12.16 17.21
C ASN A 439 19.17 -12.67 16.16
N ASN A 440 18.73 -13.54 15.25
CA ASN A 440 19.54 -14.03 14.14
C ASN A 440 19.66 -13.06 12.97
N TYR A 441 18.97 -11.91 13.03
CA TYR A 441 18.91 -10.93 11.95
C TYR A 441 19.49 -9.58 12.38
N GLU A 442 19.90 -8.82 11.39
CA GLU A 442 20.41 -7.46 11.55
C GLU A 442 19.66 -6.55 10.60
N SER A 443 19.14 -5.43 11.13
CA SER A 443 18.60 -4.31 10.35
C SER A 443 19.53 -3.13 10.46
N LYS A 444 20.04 -2.65 9.34
CA LYS A 444 21.01 -1.56 9.27
C LYS A 444 20.48 -0.42 8.42
N GLN A 445 20.47 0.77 8.97
CA GLN A 445 20.20 1.97 8.20
C GLN A 445 21.49 2.47 7.55
N VAL A 446 21.41 2.73 6.26
CA VAL A 446 22.49 3.36 5.48
C VAL A 446 21.94 4.57 4.74
N PHE A 447 22.85 5.43 4.28
CA PHE A 447 22.53 6.56 3.42
C PHE A 447 23.37 6.47 2.15
N TYR A 448 22.75 6.75 1.01
CA TYR A 448 23.43 6.79 -0.27
C TYR A 448 23.06 8.08 -1.01
N ASN A 449 23.85 8.46 -2.00
CA ASN A 449 23.56 9.62 -2.83
C ASN A 449 22.81 9.21 -4.09
N SER A 450 21.72 9.91 -4.39
CA SER A 450 21.04 9.85 -5.66
C SER A 450 21.87 10.51 -6.77
N LYS A 451 21.38 10.45 -7.99
CA LYS A 451 22.06 11.01 -9.19
C LYS A 451 22.37 12.50 -9.06
N ASP A 452 21.51 13.26 -8.42
CA ASP A 452 21.64 14.70 -8.20
C ASP A 452 22.37 15.05 -6.88
N GLY A 453 22.91 14.06 -6.16
CA GLY A 453 23.57 14.22 -4.87
C GLY A 453 22.65 14.20 -3.66
N THR A 454 21.34 14.13 -3.83
CA THR A 454 20.39 14.01 -2.72
C THR A 454 20.69 12.78 -1.89
N LYS A 455 20.80 12.97 -0.57
CA LYS A 455 21.06 11.90 0.40
C LYS A 455 19.77 11.15 0.73
N VAL A 456 19.72 9.86 0.44
CA VAL A 456 18.54 9.00 0.58
C VAL A 456 18.81 7.91 1.62
N PRO A 457 17.95 7.71 2.65
CA PRO A 457 18.09 6.60 3.59
C PRO A 457 17.59 5.29 2.99
N MET A 458 18.19 4.19 3.44
CA MET A 458 17.77 2.83 3.11
C MET A 458 17.98 1.91 4.29
N MET A 459 16.96 1.10 4.62
CA MET A 459 17.10 0.00 5.56
C MET A 459 17.52 -1.27 4.83
N ILE A 460 18.52 -1.97 5.32
CA ILE A 460 18.97 -3.27 4.80
C ILE A 460 18.85 -4.29 5.92
N THR A 461 18.08 -5.36 5.70
CA THR A 461 17.84 -6.41 6.71
C THR A 461 18.25 -7.78 6.15
N TYR A 462 18.97 -8.53 6.93
CA TYR A 462 19.53 -9.82 6.53
C TYR A 462 19.88 -10.69 7.73
N LYS A 463 20.09 -12.00 7.49
CA LYS A 463 20.59 -12.92 8.51
C LYS A 463 22.03 -12.61 8.87
N LYS A 464 22.36 -12.53 10.17
CA LYS A 464 23.73 -12.27 10.64
C LYS A 464 24.73 -13.26 10.05
N GLY A 465 25.92 -12.78 9.73
CA GLY A 465 27.01 -13.59 9.20
C GLY A 465 26.98 -13.80 7.67
N ILE A 466 26.16 -13.07 6.91
CA ILE A 466 26.25 -13.08 5.45
C ILE A 466 27.63 -12.60 4.98
N LYS A 467 28.08 -13.12 3.83
CA LYS A 467 29.31 -12.66 3.18
C LYS A 467 28.97 -11.58 2.15
N LEU A 468 29.61 -10.43 2.25
CA LEU A 468 29.47 -9.36 1.25
C LEU A 468 30.40 -9.65 0.04
N ASN A 469 29.98 -10.61 -0.79
CA ASN A 469 30.71 -11.11 -1.95
C ASN A 469 29.98 -10.90 -3.28
N GLY A 470 28.86 -10.17 -3.27
CA GLY A 470 28.03 -9.90 -4.46
C GLY A 470 27.11 -11.06 -4.86
N LYS A 471 26.96 -12.10 -4.06
CA LYS A 471 26.21 -13.33 -4.42
C LYS A 471 24.95 -13.57 -3.58
N ASN A 472 24.57 -12.63 -2.70
CA ASN A 472 23.37 -12.84 -1.90
C ASN A 472 22.12 -12.46 -2.73
N PRO A 473 21.13 -13.34 -2.86
CA PRO A 473 19.84 -12.99 -3.40
C PRO A 473 19.27 -11.76 -2.64
N THR A 474 18.98 -10.70 -3.35
CA THR A 474 18.55 -9.43 -2.73
C THR A 474 17.24 -8.99 -3.34
N LEU A 475 16.28 -8.64 -2.49
CA LEU A 475 15.00 -8.05 -2.84
C LEU A 475 15.02 -6.59 -2.45
N LEU A 476 15.04 -5.70 -3.45
CA LEU A 476 14.95 -4.26 -3.30
C LEU A 476 13.49 -3.85 -3.50
N TYR A 477 12.85 -3.35 -2.45
CA TYR A 477 11.46 -2.92 -2.45
C TYR A 477 11.36 -1.40 -2.44
N GLY A 478 10.47 -0.82 -3.25
CA GLY A 478 10.24 0.61 -3.27
C GLY A 478 8.79 1.01 -3.56
N TYR A 479 8.47 2.27 -3.22
CA TYR A 479 7.18 2.88 -3.51
C TYR A 479 7.34 4.27 -4.14
N GLY A 480 7.73 5.30 -3.39
CA GLY A 480 8.13 6.62 -3.88
C GLY A 480 6.99 7.44 -4.49
N GLY A 481 5.96 7.74 -3.74
CA GLY A 481 4.86 8.60 -4.17
C GLY A 481 3.77 8.78 -3.11
N PHE A 482 2.84 9.67 -3.38
CA PHE A 482 1.63 9.89 -2.59
C PHE A 482 1.87 10.20 -1.11
N ASN A 483 3.01 10.79 -0.79
CA ASN A 483 3.37 11.08 0.61
C ASN A 483 3.42 9.83 1.51
N VAL A 484 3.52 8.63 0.92
CA VAL A 484 3.56 7.37 1.66
C VAL A 484 4.96 7.10 2.18
N SER A 485 5.10 7.03 3.50
CA SER A 485 6.36 6.73 4.16
C SER A 485 6.52 5.22 4.37
N LEU A 486 7.65 4.65 3.92
CA LEU A 486 7.98 3.26 4.14
C LEU A 486 8.72 3.09 5.46
N MET A 487 7.96 2.89 6.52
CA MET A 487 8.53 2.62 7.86
C MET A 487 8.74 1.12 8.09
N PRO A 488 9.75 0.73 8.88
CA PRO A 488 10.06 -0.68 9.14
C PRO A 488 8.87 -1.44 9.75
N THR A 489 8.43 -2.48 9.06
CA THR A 489 7.30 -3.33 9.48
C THR A 489 7.61 -4.80 9.21
N PHE A 490 7.31 -5.68 10.16
CA PHE A 490 7.51 -7.12 10.00
C PHE A 490 6.54 -7.70 8.97
N SER A 491 7.06 -8.61 8.16
CA SER A 491 6.28 -9.41 7.21
C SER A 491 6.76 -10.85 7.24
N VAL A 492 5.82 -11.80 7.37
CA VAL A 492 6.13 -13.24 7.31
C VAL A 492 6.79 -13.62 5.98
N ALA A 493 6.31 -13.03 4.87
CA ALA A 493 6.90 -13.29 3.55
C ALA A 493 8.38 -12.84 3.48
N ASN A 494 8.69 -11.66 4.05
CA ASN A 494 10.08 -11.17 4.10
C ASN A 494 10.93 -11.98 5.09
N ALA A 495 10.34 -12.46 6.20
CA ALA A 495 11.02 -13.35 7.13
C ALA A 495 11.44 -14.66 6.45
N VAL A 496 10.53 -15.29 5.68
CA VAL A 496 10.84 -16.49 4.88
C VAL A 496 11.92 -16.19 3.83
N TRP A 497 11.86 -15.05 3.14
CA TRP A 497 12.90 -14.62 2.20
C TRP A 497 14.27 -14.56 2.87
N MET A 498 14.35 -13.95 4.06
CA MET A 498 15.61 -13.87 4.83
C MET A 498 16.06 -15.21 5.39
N GLU A 499 15.14 -16.10 5.80
CA GLU A 499 15.48 -17.47 6.19
C GLU A 499 16.06 -18.30 5.05
N LEU A 500 15.65 -18.01 3.81
CA LEU A 500 16.20 -18.60 2.59
C LEU A 500 17.56 -17.98 2.18
N GLY A 501 18.13 -17.11 3.02
CA GLY A 501 19.42 -16.45 2.80
C GLY A 501 19.33 -15.15 2.01
N GLY A 502 18.13 -14.64 1.79
CA GLY A 502 17.91 -13.38 1.08
C GLY A 502 18.24 -12.14 1.91
N VAL A 503 18.65 -11.07 1.23
CA VAL A 503 18.74 -9.70 1.75
C VAL A 503 17.48 -8.93 1.37
N TYR A 504 16.93 -8.16 2.30
CA TYR A 504 15.79 -7.29 2.06
C TYR A 504 16.19 -5.83 2.25
N ALA A 505 16.02 -5.00 1.22
CA ALA A 505 16.42 -3.60 1.22
C ALA A 505 15.26 -2.69 0.84
N VAL A 506 15.08 -1.59 1.61
CA VAL A 506 13.97 -0.64 1.44
C VAL A 506 14.52 0.78 1.52
N PRO A 507 14.72 1.47 0.40
CA PRO A 507 15.04 2.89 0.37
C PRO A 507 13.79 3.75 0.58
N ASN A 508 13.97 4.88 1.25
CA ASN A 508 12.94 5.89 1.48
C ASN A 508 13.04 6.96 0.39
N LEU A 509 12.40 6.69 -0.74
CA LEU A 509 12.53 7.49 -1.97
C LEU A 509 11.80 8.83 -1.87
N ARG A 510 12.27 9.84 -2.61
CA ARG A 510 11.48 11.06 -2.85
C ARG A 510 10.11 10.70 -3.42
N GLY A 511 9.12 11.57 -3.23
CA GLY A 511 7.71 11.24 -3.48
C GLY A 511 7.00 10.61 -2.28
N GLY A 512 7.75 9.98 -1.35
CA GLY A 512 7.27 9.59 -0.03
C GLY A 512 7.17 10.76 0.94
N GLY A 513 6.76 10.48 2.17
CA GLY A 513 6.54 11.49 3.21
C GLY A 513 7.63 11.57 4.28
N GLU A 514 8.72 10.85 4.14
CA GLU A 514 9.70 10.63 5.20
C GLU A 514 10.37 11.90 5.70
N TYR A 515 10.48 12.91 4.85
CA TYR A 515 11.00 14.25 5.18
C TYR A 515 9.99 15.36 4.83
N GLY A 516 8.69 15.06 4.93
CA GLY A 516 7.59 16.01 4.82
C GLY A 516 7.24 16.38 3.37
N LYS A 517 6.48 17.50 3.26
CA LYS A 517 5.92 17.94 1.98
C LYS A 517 6.99 18.20 0.91
N GLN A 518 8.13 18.76 1.28
CA GLN A 518 9.21 19.01 0.31
C GLN A 518 9.79 17.73 -0.28
N TRP A 519 9.87 16.65 0.50
CA TRP A 519 10.32 15.34 0.02
C TRP A 519 9.28 14.70 -0.90
N HIS A 520 8.00 14.85 -0.57
CA HIS A 520 6.91 14.42 -1.43
C HIS A 520 6.94 15.15 -2.77
N ASP A 521 6.93 16.49 -2.74
CA ASP A 521 6.87 17.32 -3.94
C ASP A 521 8.07 17.10 -4.87
N ALA A 522 9.25 16.78 -4.31
CA ALA A 522 10.45 16.47 -5.08
C ALA A 522 10.35 15.16 -5.90
N GLY A 523 9.28 14.41 -5.76
CA GLY A 523 8.99 13.20 -6.54
C GLY A 523 7.65 13.24 -7.29
N THR A 524 7.07 14.43 -7.49
CA THR A 524 5.77 14.62 -8.17
C THR A 524 5.92 15.25 -9.55
N GLU A 525 4.92 15.07 -10.42
CA GLU A 525 4.81 15.69 -11.73
C GLU A 525 6.12 15.69 -12.54
N MET A 526 6.62 16.86 -12.96
CA MET A 526 7.86 17.01 -13.73
C MET A 526 9.14 16.60 -12.96
N GLN A 527 9.03 16.26 -11.68
CA GLN A 527 10.12 15.76 -10.83
C GLN A 527 10.06 14.24 -10.61
N LYS A 528 9.11 13.53 -11.21
CA LYS A 528 8.91 12.09 -11.00
C LYS A 528 10.14 11.25 -11.31
N GLN A 529 10.99 11.66 -12.24
CA GLN A 529 12.24 10.96 -12.55
C GLN A 529 13.20 10.88 -11.35
N ASN A 530 13.15 11.82 -10.40
CA ASN A 530 13.93 11.76 -9.18
C ASN A 530 13.69 10.47 -8.38
N VAL A 531 12.44 9.99 -8.38
CA VAL A 531 12.06 8.75 -7.69
C VAL A 531 12.76 7.53 -8.33
N PHE A 532 12.77 7.48 -9.64
CA PHE A 532 13.43 6.41 -10.40
C PHE A 532 14.94 6.48 -10.24
N ASP A 533 15.52 7.67 -10.27
CA ASP A 533 16.95 7.89 -10.05
C ASP A 533 17.38 7.50 -8.63
N ASP A 534 16.58 7.81 -7.60
CA ASP A 534 16.81 7.37 -6.22
C ASP A 534 16.86 5.86 -6.12
N PHE A 535 15.91 5.16 -6.76
CA PHE A 535 15.81 3.69 -6.73
C PHE A 535 16.95 3.01 -7.49
N ILE A 536 17.32 3.55 -8.65
CA ILE A 536 18.48 3.08 -9.42
C ILE A 536 19.78 3.28 -8.62
N ALA A 537 19.91 4.39 -7.90
CA ALA A 537 21.06 4.65 -7.04
C ALA A 537 21.12 3.68 -5.86
N ALA A 538 19.97 3.30 -5.27
CA ALA A 538 19.90 2.26 -4.23
C ALA A 538 20.42 0.91 -4.76
N ALA A 539 19.99 0.51 -5.95
CA ALA A 539 20.48 -0.71 -6.61
C ALA A 539 22.00 -0.68 -6.79
N LYS A 540 22.54 0.41 -7.31
CA LYS A 540 23.99 0.60 -7.49
C LYS A 540 24.74 0.56 -6.17
N TYR A 541 24.18 1.17 -5.11
CA TYR A 541 24.77 1.11 -3.77
C TYR A 541 24.90 -0.35 -3.28
N LEU A 542 23.82 -1.15 -3.38
CA LEU A 542 23.84 -2.55 -2.96
C LEU A 542 24.86 -3.39 -3.73
N ILE A 543 24.99 -3.15 -5.04
CA ILE A 543 25.98 -3.81 -5.92
C ILE A 543 27.41 -3.38 -5.52
N ASN A 544 27.66 -2.08 -5.39
CA ASN A 544 28.99 -1.54 -5.07
C ASN A 544 29.47 -1.96 -3.69
N GLN A 545 28.55 -2.06 -2.71
CA GLN A 545 28.86 -2.57 -1.36
C GLN A 545 28.89 -4.09 -1.28
N LYS A 546 28.75 -4.78 -2.42
CA LYS A 546 28.81 -6.25 -2.54
C LYS A 546 27.75 -7.00 -1.71
N TYR A 547 26.64 -6.36 -1.37
CA TYR A 547 25.48 -7.10 -0.87
C TYR A 547 24.97 -8.06 -1.94
N THR A 548 24.98 -7.64 -3.19
CA THR A 548 24.46 -8.38 -4.35
C THR A 548 25.21 -8.01 -5.63
N SER A 549 24.82 -8.58 -6.74
CA SER A 549 25.19 -8.18 -8.10
C SER A 549 23.94 -8.18 -8.99
N PRO A 550 24.00 -7.67 -10.25
CA PRO A 550 22.86 -7.73 -11.16
C PRO A 550 22.22 -9.12 -11.31
N GLU A 551 23.02 -10.19 -11.24
CA GLU A 551 22.55 -11.58 -11.34
C GLU A 551 21.73 -12.05 -10.12
N TYR A 552 21.83 -11.36 -9.00
CA TYR A 552 21.17 -11.70 -7.72
C TYR A 552 20.29 -10.59 -7.16
N LEU A 553 19.98 -9.57 -7.99
CA LEU A 553 19.13 -8.45 -7.58
C LEU A 553 17.74 -8.56 -8.20
N ALA A 554 16.72 -8.64 -7.33
CA ALA A 554 15.33 -8.53 -7.68
C ALA A 554 14.75 -7.20 -7.19
N ILE A 555 13.83 -6.62 -7.97
CA ILE A 555 13.11 -5.41 -7.63
C ILE A 555 11.61 -5.67 -7.52
N LYS A 556 10.95 -5.09 -6.50
CA LYS A 556 9.53 -5.27 -6.23
C LYS A 556 8.89 -3.96 -5.79
N GLY A 557 7.66 -3.74 -6.24
CA GLY A 557 6.81 -2.62 -5.80
C GLY A 557 5.38 -2.80 -6.29
N GLY A 558 4.43 -2.25 -5.56
CA GLY A 558 3.01 -2.33 -5.89
C GLY A 558 2.37 -0.97 -6.09
N SER A 559 1.30 -0.88 -6.91
CA SER A 559 0.56 0.36 -7.17
C SER A 559 1.48 1.42 -7.81
N ASN A 560 1.65 2.59 -7.21
CA ASN A 560 2.71 3.53 -7.59
C ASN A 560 4.12 2.87 -7.57
N GLY A 561 4.35 1.93 -6.64
CA GLY A 561 5.58 1.11 -6.65
C GLY A 561 5.66 0.17 -7.86
N GLY A 562 4.53 -0.26 -8.41
CA GLY A 562 4.47 -1.01 -9.67
C GLY A 562 4.91 -0.16 -10.87
N LEU A 563 4.53 1.12 -10.91
CA LEU A 563 5.06 2.11 -11.84
C LEU A 563 6.59 2.25 -11.68
N LEU A 564 7.06 2.39 -10.43
CA LEU A 564 8.50 2.47 -10.13
C LEU A 564 9.26 1.29 -10.75
N ILE A 565 8.77 0.07 -10.54
CA ILE A 565 9.42 -1.14 -11.06
C ILE A 565 9.35 -1.17 -12.59
N GLY A 566 8.17 -0.89 -13.17
CA GLY A 566 7.98 -0.84 -14.63
C GLY A 566 8.93 0.16 -15.29
N ALA A 567 9.05 1.37 -14.76
CA ALA A 567 9.92 2.41 -15.30
C ALA A 567 11.41 2.05 -15.15
N THR A 568 11.83 1.61 -13.95
CA THR A 568 13.26 1.36 -13.67
C THR A 568 13.80 0.13 -14.38
N MET A 569 13.00 -0.95 -14.51
CA MET A 569 13.40 -2.14 -15.27
C MET A 569 13.58 -1.86 -16.78
N LEU A 570 12.87 -0.88 -17.31
CA LEU A 570 13.00 -0.47 -18.71
C LEU A 570 14.15 0.52 -18.92
N GLN A 571 14.40 1.41 -17.95
CA GLN A 571 15.50 2.38 -18.01
C GLN A 571 16.86 1.73 -17.81
N ARG A 572 16.97 0.72 -16.94
CA ARG A 572 18.23 0.07 -16.56
C ARG A 572 18.06 -1.46 -16.47
N PRO A 573 17.69 -2.13 -17.56
CA PRO A 573 17.44 -3.58 -17.56
C PRO A 573 18.65 -4.42 -17.12
N GLU A 574 19.86 -3.92 -17.33
CA GLU A 574 21.10 -4.62 -16.99
C GLU A 574 21.44 -4.66 -15.50
N LEU A 575 20.74 -3.87 -14.68
CA LEU A 575 20.98 -3.85 -13.22
C LEU A 575 20.20 -4.94 -12.47
N PHE A 576 19.19 -5.53 -13.09
CA PHE A 576 18.22 -6.37 -12.40
C PHE A 576 18.09 -7.74 -13.05
N LYS A 577 18.12 -8.79 -12.23
CA LYS A 577 17.84 -10.16 -12.68
C LYS A 577 16.36 -10.44 -12.79
N VAL A 578 15.58 -9.94 -11.80
CA VAL A 578 14.16 -10.19 -11.68
C VAL A 578 13.41 -8.89 -11.39
N ALA A 579 12.25 -8.70 -12.03
CA ALA A 579 11.35 -7.59 -11.79
C ALA A 579 9.95 -8.10 -11.40
N LEU A 580 9.38 -7.54 -10.33
CA LEU A 580 8.09 -7.96 -9.75
C LEU A 580 7.15 -6.74 -9.62
N PRO A 581 6.67 -6.17 -10.74
CA PRO A 581 5.68 -5.09 -10.68
C PRO A 581 4.30 -5.66 -10.29
N ALA A 582 3.68 -5.09 -9.25
CA ALA A 582 2.39 -5.52 -8.75
C ALA A 582 1.34 -4.40 -8.88
N VAL A 583 0.14 -4.71 -9.37
CA VAL A 583 -1.01 -3.79 -9.47
C VAL A 583 -0.60 -2.38 -9.92
N GLY A 584 0.31 -2.29 -10.90
CA GLY A 584 1.04 -1.08 -11.26
C GLY A 584 0.27 -0.11 -12.14
N VAL A 585 0.51 1.20 -11.94
CA VAL A 585 0.06 2.25 -12.87
C VAL A 585 1.06 2.29 -14.04
N LEU A 586 0.80 1.50 -15.08
CA LEU A 586 1.79 1.21 -16.14
C LEU A 586 1.49 1.90 -17.49
N ASP A 587 0.31 2.50 -17.62
CA ASP A 587 -0.09 3.38 -18.73
C ASP A 587 -0.32 4.79 -18.20
N MET A 588 0.70 5.61 -18.27
CA MET A 588 0.68 6.97 -17.72
C MET A 588 -0.11 7.96 -18.56
N LEU A 589 -0.41 7.61 -19.80
CA LEU A 589 -1.18 8.51 -20.68
C LEU A 589 -2.69 8.39 -20.43
N ARG A 590 -3.14 7.24 -19.89
CA ARG A 590 -4.57 6.95 -19.72
C ARG A 590 -5.04 6.73 -18.28
N TYR A 591 -4.14 6.66 -17.31
CA TYR A 591 -4.50 6.33 -15.92
C TYR A 591 -5.66 7.18 -15.37
N HIS A 592 -5.71 8.44 -15.72
CA HIS A 592 -6.72 9.42 -15.26
C HIS A 592 -8.10 9.23 -15.88
N THR A 593 -8.24 8.34 -16.85
CA THR A 593 -9.52 8.02 -17.50
C THR A 593 -10.27 6.88 -16.79
N PHE A 594 -9.62 6.18 -15.85
CA PHE A 594 -10.18 5.04 -15.11
C PHE A 594 -10.50 5.40 -13.67
N THR A 595 -11.57 4.83 -13.14
CA THR A 595 -11.95 4.86 -11.72
C THR A 595 -11.64 6.21 -11.04
N ALA A 596 -10.90 6.21 -9.94
CA ALA A 596 -10.47 7.42 -9.21
C ALA A 596 -9.13 8.01 -9.71
N GLY A 597 -8.59 7.51 -10.82
CA GLY A 597 -7.25 7.89 -11.32
C GLY A 597 -7.06 9.39 -11.55
N ALA A 598 -8.11 10.11 -11.96
CA ALA A 598 -8.04 11.57 -12.09
C ALA A 598 -7.64 12.31 -10.80
N GLY A 599 -7.88 11.69 -9.63
CA GLY A 599 -7.48 12.22 -8.33
C GLY A 599 -5.98 12.08 -8.02
N TRP A 600 -5.20 11.41 -8.87
CA TRP A 600 -3.76 11.22 -8.67
C TRP A 600 -2.90 12.26 -9.40
N ALA A 601 -3.53 13.25 -10.00
CA ALA A 601 -2.87 14.26 -10.83
C ALA A 601 -1.84 15.10 -10.04
N TYR A 602 -1.99 15.26 -8.72
CA TYR A 602 -0.98 15.91 -7.88
C TYR A 602 0.38 15.20 -7.94
N ASP A 603 0.37 13.87 -7.97
CA ASP A 603 1.62 13.10 -8.04
C ASP A 603 2.14 12.93 -9.48
N TYR A 604 1.26 12.91 -10.49
CA TYR A 604 1.67 12.54 -11.84
C TYR A 604 1.51 13.63 -12.90
N GLY A 605 0.58 14.57 -12.72
CA GLY A 605 0.04 15.35 -13.84
C GLY A 605 -0.78 14.45 -14.78
N THR A 606 -1.45 15.02 -15.78
CA THR A 606 -2.17 14.24 -16.79
C THR A 606 -1.67 14.52 -18.21
N ALA A 607 -1.86 13.56 -19.11
CA ALA A 607 -1.48 13.71 -20.50
C ALA A 607 -2.31 14.77 -21.24
N ASP A 608 -3.41 15.26 -20.63
CA ASP A 608 -4.28 16.28 -21.17
C ASP A 608 -3.93 17.70 -20.68
N ASP A 609 -3.09 17.84 -19.64
CA ASP A 609 -2.78 19.14 -19.02
C ASP A 609 -2.04 20.08 -19.96
N SER A 610 -0.99 19.57 -20.62
CA SER A 610 -0.16 20.33 -21.56
C SER A 610 0.65 19.40 -22.45
N LYS A 611 1.15 19.92 -23.58
CA LYS A 611 2.08 19.17 -24.45
C LYS A 611 3.34 18.77 -23.70
N GLU A 612 3.86 19.63 -22.82
CA GLU A 612 5.05 19.35 -22.03
C GLU A 612 4.81 18.19 -21.04
N MET A 613 3.70 18.19 -20.31
CA MET A 613 3.33 17.12 -19.40
C MET A 613 3.09 15.80 -20.15
N PHE A 614 2.41 15.85 -21.30
CA PHE A 614 2.23 14.67 -22.15
C PHE A 614 3.57 14.05 -22.55
N GLU A 615 4.52 14.86 -23.08
CA GLU A 615 5.82 14.35 -23.48
C GLU A 615 6.62 13.80 -22.28
N TYR A 616 6.52 14.45 -21.12
CA TYR A 616 7.16 13.98 -19.90
C TYR A 616 6.62 12.63 -19.44
N LEU A 617 5.29 12.49 -19.32
CA LEU A 617 4.62 11.24 -18.98
C LEU A 617 4.96 10.11 -19.95
N LYS A 618 4.89 10.40 -21.26
CA LYS A 618 5.28 9.47 -22.33
C LYS A 618 6.73 9.02 -22.17
N GLY A 619 7.62 9.90 -21.75
CA GLY A 619 9.05 9.63 -21.57
C GLY A 619 9.37 8.54 -20.54
N TYR A 620 8.51 8.32 -19.54
CA TYR A 620 8.72 7.27 -18.54
C TYR A 620 7.58 6.24 -18.43
N SER A 621 6.46 6.45 -19.12
CA SER A 621 5.32 5.51 -19.09
C SER A 621 5.77 4.09 -19.47
N PRO A 622 5.65 3.10 -18.56
CA PRO A 622 6.16 1.76 -18.84
C PRO A 622 5.62 1.15 -20.13
N LEU A 623 4.31 1.20 -20.33
CA LEU A 623 3.68 0.65 -21.56
C LEU A 623 4.28 1.22 -22.84
N HIS A 624 4.62 2.52 -22.86
CA HIS A 624 5.08 3.22 -24.06
C HIS A 624 6.60 3.18 -24.26
N ASN A 625 7.36 2.61 -23.30
CA ASN A 625 8.83 2.58 -23.34
C ASN A 625 9.41 1.17 -23.49
N VAL A 626 8.58 0.15 -23.74
CA VAL A 626 9.07 -1.19 -24.09
C VAL A 626 9.67 -1.15 -25.50
N LYS A 627 10.98 -1.43 -25.59
CA LYS A 627 11.74 -1.37 -26.85
C LYS A 627 11.94 -2.78 -27.42
N LYS A 628 11.79 -2.92 -28.71
CA LYS A 628 12.17 -4.14 -29.45
C LYS A 628 13.69 -4.28 -29.46
N GLY A 629 14.19 -5.49 -29.30
CA GLY A 629 15.64 -5.73 -29.36
C GLY A 629 16.34 -5.65 -27.98
N VAL A 630 15.61 -5.42 -26.91
CA VAL A 630 16.14 -5.39 -25.53
C VAL A 630 15.80 -6.70 -24.81
N SER A 631 16.78 -7.22 -24.06
CA SER A 631 16.55 -8.34 -23.13
C SER A 631 16.22 -7.78 -21.76
N TYR A 632 14.95 -7.86 -21.36
CA TYR A 632 14.48 -7.41 -20.06
C TYR A 632 14.71 -8.45 -18.96
N PRO A 633 14.72 -8.06 -17.67
CA PRO A 633 14.78 -9.00 -16.55
C PRO A 633 13.68 -10.06 -16.63
N ALA A 634 13.89 -11.21 -15.97
CA ALA A 634 12.80 -12.14 -15.72
C ALA A 634 11.70 -11.42 -14.96
N THR A 635 10.50 -11.34 -15.53
CA THR A 635 9.43 -10.49 -15.01
C THR A 635 8.21 -11.32 -14.65
N LEU A 636 7.69 -11.14 -13.43
CA LEU A 636 6.41 -11.69 -12.99
C LEU A 636 5.52 -10.54 -12.53
N ILE A 637 4.62 -10.11 -13.42
CA ILE A 637 3.60 -9.10 -13.14
C ILE A 637 2.49 -9.74 -12.31
N THR A 638 2.02 -9.06 -11.26
CA THR A 638 0.86 -9.53 -10.48
C THR A 638 -0.24 -8.49 -10.48
N THR A 639 -1.49 -8.93 -10.59
CA THR A 639 -2.68 -8.06 -10.50
C THR A 639 -3.90 -8.87 -10.08
N GLY A 640 -4.99 -8.19 -9.70
CA GLY A 640 -6.31 -8.79 -9.44
C GLY A 640 -7.29 -8.44 -10.56
N ASP A 641 -8.18 -9.35 -10.90
CA ASP A 641 -9.17 -9.15 -11.97
C ASP A 641 -10.32 -8.21 -11.58
N HIS A 642 -10.49 -7.94 -10.27
CA HIS A 642 -11.47 -7.01 -9.69
C HIS A 642 -10.82 -5.74 -9.10
N ASP A 643 -9.60 -5.42 -9.51
CA ASP A 643 -8.92 -4.20 -9.05
C ASP A 643 -9.58 -2.96 -9.68
N ASP A 644 -10.43 -2.30 -8.89
CA ASP A 644 -11.13 -1.07 -9.27
C ASP A 644 -10.45 0.20 -8.71
N ARG A 645 -9.24 0.06 -8.18
CA ARG A 645 -8.33 1.16 -7.85
C ARG A 645 -7.35 1.43 -8.98
N VAL A 646 -6.52 0.46 -9.30
CA VAL A 646 -5.63 0.48 -10.47
C VAL A 646 -6.09 -0.63 -11.41
N VAL A 647 -6.86 -0.27 -12.41
CA VAL A 647 -7.51 -1.26 -13.30
C VAL A 647 -6.51 -2.26 -13.87
N PRO A 648 -6.85 -3.56 -13.93
CA PRO A 648 -5.93 -4.60 -14.36
C PRO A 648 -5.44 -4.43 -15.80
N ALA A 649 -6.14 -3.64 -16.61
CA ALA A 649 -5.74 -3.28 -17.97
C ALA A 649 -4.33 -2.70 -18.06
N HIS A 650 -3.85 -1.93 -17.06
CA HIS A 650 -2.48 -1.47 -16.98
C HIS A 650 -1.48 -2.64 -17.06
N SER A 651 -1.71 -3.65 -16.22
CA SER A 651 -0.87 -4.85 -16.15
C SER A 651 -1.05 -5.73 -17.38
N PHE A 652 -2.27 -5.86 -17.91
CA PHE A 652 -2.56 -6.68 -19.09
C PHE A 652 -1.85 -6.14 -20.33
N LYS A 653 -2.01 -4.84 -20.62
CA LYS A 653 -1.38 -4.20 -21.77
C LYS A 653 0.15 -4.22 -21.67
N PHE A 654 0.70 -3.97 -20.49
CA PHE A 654 2.14 -4.00 -20.27
C PHE A 654 2.72 -5.42 -20.43
N ALA A 655 2.03 -6.46 -19.94
CA ALA A 655 2.45 -7.85 -20.15
C ALA A 655 2.45 -8.22 -21.62
N ALA A 656 1.38 -7.87 -22.35
CA ALA A 656 1.27 -8.13 -23.79
C ALA A 656 2.40 -7.45 -24.57
N GLU A 657 2.69 -6.19 -24.27
CA GLU A 657 3.74 -5.41 -24.94
C GLU A 657 5.14 -5.96 -24.63
N LEU A 658 5.43 -6.34 -23.38
CA LEU A 658 6.68 -6.99 -23.01
C LEU A 658 6.87 -8.33 -23.71
N GLN A 659 5.85 -9.18 -23.72
CA GLN A 659 5.89 -10.50 -24.39
C GLN A 659 6.13 -10.38 -25.89
N ALA A 660 5.53 -9.37 -26.53
CA ALA A 660 5.70 -9.12 -27.97
C ALA A 660 7.11 -8.61 -28.34
N LYS A 661 7.77 -7.86 -27.46
CA LYS A 661 9.03 -7.16 -27.76
C LYS A 661 10.27 -7.77 -27.09
N GLN A 662 10.11 -8.66 -26.10
CA GLN A 662 11.21 -9.35 -25.42
C GLN A 662 12.06 -10.16 -26.42
N THR A 663 13.37 -9.92 -26.43
CA THR A 663 14.30 -10.66 -27.29
C THR A 663 15.17 -11.68 -26.56
N GLY A 664 15.31 -11.52 -25.25
CA GLY A 664 16.04 -12.47 -24.39
C GLY A 664 15.21 -13.72 -24.05
N ASN A 665 15.85 -14.65 -23.34
CA ASN A 665 15.21 -15.89 -22.87
C ASN A 665 14.61 -15.77 -21.46
N ASN A 666 14.71 -14.59 -20.84
CA ASN A 666 14.10 -14.36 -19.52
C ASN A 666 12.56 -14.40 -19.66
N PRO A 667 11.85 -15.12 -18.78
CA PRO A 667 10.40 -15.22 -18.85
C PRO A 667 9.71 -13.89 -18.54
N ILE A 668 8.66 -13.58 -19.29
CA ILE A 668 7.73 -12.48 -19.02
C ILE A 668 6.37 -13.09 -18.73
N LEU A 669 5.99 -13.10 -17.48
CA LEU A 669 4.78 -13.75 -16.99
C LEU A 669 3.86 -12.74 -16.34
N ILE A 670 2.55 -13.05 -16.36
CA ILE A 670 1.56 -12.32 -15.59
C ILE A 670 0.72 -13.32 -14.78
N ARG A 671 0.62 -13.07 -13.47
CA ARG A 671 -0.20 -13.83 -12.53
C ARG A 671 -1.39 -12.97 -12.13
N ILE A 672 -2.56 -13.38 -12.60
CA ILE A 672 -3.81 -12.65 -12.38
C ILE A 672 -4.62 -13.40 -11.32
N GLU A 673 -4.74 -12.79 -10.14
CA GLU A 673 -5.59 -13.36 -9.08
C GLU A 673 -7.06 -13.13 -9.44
N THR A 674 -7.85 -14.19 -9.44
CA THR A 674 -9.28 -14.10 -9.72
C THR A 674 -10.07 -13.76 -8.47
N ASN A 675 -11.14 -12.98 -8.61
CA ASN A 675 -11.95 -12.47 -7.49
C ASN A 675 -11.07 -11.79 -6.44
N ALA A 676 -10.22 -10.87 -6.90
CA ALA A 676 -9.28 -10.12 -6.08
C ALA A 676 -9.13 -8.68 -6.57
N GLY A 677 -9.10 -7.73 -5.62
CA GLY A 677 -8.91 -6.30 -5.86
C GLY A 677 -7.46 -5.85 -5.71
N HIS A 678 -7.26 -4.63 -5.21
CA HIS A 678 -5.94 -3.98 -5.08
C HIS A 678 -5.04 -4.57 -3.96
N GLY A 679 -5.54 -5.53 -3.20
CA GLY A 679 -4.78 -6.26 -2.16
C GLY A 679 -5.42 -6.19 -0.77
N ALA A 680 -6.21 -5.18 -0.46
CA ALA A 680 -6.93 -5.12 0.82
C ALA A 680 -7.95 -6.27 0.92
N GLY A 681 -8.03 -6.92 2.09
CA GLY A 681 -8.95 -8.02 2.32
C GLY A 681 -8.60 -9.34 1.61
N THR A 682 -7.42 -9.44 1.00
CA THR A 682 -6.96 -10.68 0.36
C THR A 682 -6.88 -11.82 1.39
N PRO A 683 -7.50 -12.98 1.13
CA PRO A 683 -7.40 -14.14 2.00
C PRO A 683 -5.96 -14.57 2.29
N VAL A 684 -5.70 -15.02 3.52
CA VAL A 684 -4.36 -15.50 3.92
C VAL A 684 -3.86 -16.60 3.00
N SER A 685 -4.72 -17.54 2.60
CA SER A 685 -4.37 -18.63 1.68
C SER A 685 -3.88 -18.11 0.33
N LYS A 686 -4.55 -17.13 -0.27
CA LYS A 686 -4.13 -16.48 -1.53
C LYS A 686 -2.83 -15.71 -1.37
N THR A 687 -2.64 -15.03 -0.24
CA THR A 687 -1.41 -14.30 0.08
C THR A 687 -0.21 -15.25 0.18
N ILE A 688 -0.37 -16.41 0.82
CA ILE A 688 0.67 -17.44 0.92
C ILE A 688 1.02 -18.00 -0.48
N GLU A 689 0.01 -18.36 -1.29
CA GLU A 689 0.22 -18.86 -2.66
C GLU A 689 0.98 -17.85 -3.52
N GLN A 690 0.57 -16.58 -3.50
CA GLN A 690 1.23 -15.54 -4.28
C GLN A 690 2.68 -15.33 -3.85
N ASN A 691 2.97 -15.31 -2.53
CA ASN A 691 4.35 -15.15 -2.06
C ASN A 691 5.21 -16.38 -2.36
N ALA A 692 4.64 -17.59 -2.34
CA ALA A 692 5.35 -18.79 -2.77
C ALA A 692 5.74 -18.70 -4.26
N ASP A 693 4.82 -18.25 -5.12
CA ASP A 693 5.07 -18.02 -6.54
C ASP A 693 6.17 -16.98 -6.77
N LEU A 694 6.08 -15.83 -6.11
CA LEU A 694 7.04 -14.74 -6.25
C LEU A 694 8.45 -15.14 -5.80
N GLN A 695 8.58 -15.78 -4.63
CA GLN A 695 9.89 -16.19 -4.10
C GLN A 695 10.51 -17.32 -4.90
N ALA A 696 9.70 -18.31 -5.30
CA ALA A 696 10.16 -19.41 -6.14
C ALA A 696 10.63 -18.92 -7.51
N PHE A 697 9.83 -18.07 -8.17
CA PHE A 697 10.20 -17.43 -9.45
C PHE A 697 11.51 -16.63 -9.33
N THR A 698 11.63 -15.85 -8.27
CA THR A 698 12.81 -15.00 -8.04
C THR A 698 14.08 -15.84 -7.90
N LEU A 699 14.09 -16.80 -6.98
CA LEU A 699 15.26 -17.65 -6.73
C LEU A 699 15.61 -18.52 -7.94
N TRP A 700 14.60 -19.06 -8.65
CA TRP A 700 14.80 -19.88 -9.84
C TRP A 700 15.50 -19.11 -10.96
N ASN A 701 15.07 -17.89 -11.23
CA ASN A 701 15.66 -17.04 -12.26
C ASN A 701 17.02 -16.44 -11.85
N MET A 702 17.35 -16.42 -10.55
CA MET A 702 18.70 -16.14 -10.04
C MET A 702 19.63 -17.37 -10.11
N GLY A 703 19.18 -18.50 -10.65
CA GLY A 703 19.97 -19.71 -10.82
C GLY A 703 20.05 -20.63 -9.60
N VAL A 704 19.25 -20.40 -8.58
CA VAL A 704 19.15 -21.29 -7.41
C VAL A 704 18.45 -22.58 -7.85
N LYS A 705 19.15 -23.71 -7.81
CA LYS A 705 18.62 -25.02 -8.25
C LYS A 705 18.04 -25.83 -7.09
N LYS A 706 18.47 -25.56 -5.85
CA LYS A 706 18.03 -26.25 -4.63
C LYS A 706 18.06 -25.24 -3.49
N LEU A 707 17.09 -25.31 -2.59
CA LEU A 707 17.12 -24.58 -1.31
C LEU A 707 18.10 -25.24 -0.35
N ASN A 708 18.82 -24.43 0.42
CA ASN A 708 19.74 -24.88 1.47
C ASN A 708 18.96 -25.26 2.73
#